data_dccd79519de0e7ad824b1799a6f57c8a
#
_entry.id   dccd79519de0e7ad824b1799a6f57c8a
#
_cell.length_a   1.000
_cell.length_b   1.000
_cell.length_c   1.000
_cell.angle_alpha   90.00
_cell.angle_beta   90.00
_cell.angle_gamma   90.00
#
_symmetry.space_group_name_H-M   'P 1'
#
loop_
_entity.id
_entity.type
_entity.pdbx_description
1 polymer ?
#
loop_
_entity_poly.entity_id
_entity_poly.type
_entity_poly.pdbx_seq_one_letter_code
_entity_poly.pdbx_strand_id
1 'polypeptide(L)'
;MKKNLMIIDGSSLLYRAFYAMPPLSDSQGRPTNAVYGFLNMLLKLYADLDPYYVAVAFDKDKHTFRNELYADYKATRKPAPDELRPQFALIREVLACLGIHVLETEGYEGDDIIGTVAKQVPTDNTSVSVITGDRDALQLVDDNITVYLTKKGISEMLAVTPDVMQEEYGYTPTQVIDMKALMGDTSDNIPGVPGVGEKTALKLITEYGTVEGVYEHLDDISGKKLREKLADNKDKAMLSKELATINCHVPVEFDEAGFLPHPREGEVRDLFKQLGFRNLLKRFAAFDRFAFLEQAEETVTLKQLKELKARDVKGQTVALAALYENTPGHSKISTLTLAVEGGVYEVKSEDIGQWLTALEDSEVVVTADGKSLYKAALCAGIGALPVYDVTLAAYLLDPTRTAYGLTYLSEVFGRPLNEVKGEAQNETANEAAFVYSLYGPVQQALEEKGLSPLFETIESPLERTLAVMELNGFTVNRDRLEEMKADLSREADALETEIYDLAGESFNINSTKQLGVILFEKMGLPIIKKTKTGYSTDSSVLEELAEQSEIVPKILKFRALKKLISTYLDGLEPLIDEKTERVYTSFNQMVTATGRLSSSDPNLQNIPIRTEQGRKIRSFFVPGEGYDYLVSGDYSQIELRLLAHLSQDPTMIDGFKHNQDIHRRTASEVFGVPFDEVTGELRSHAKAVNFGIIYGISDFGLSRNLGITRNRAKEYIESYFARYSTIHDYMNGLVEEARRTGESRTMFGRLRTLPEISSKNFMRRSFAERTAMNTPIQGSAADIIKLAMNAVQKKLEALNLHSRMLVQVHDELVLEVPAREKETIEKLLKETMEEVVTLSVPLIADIHTGTNWEEAK
;
A
#
# COMPACT_ATOMS: atom_id res chain seq x y z
N MET A 1 -19.83 13.65 -40.65
CA MET A 1 -18.61 13.93 -39.87
C MET A 1 -17.45 13.23 -40.57
N LYS A 2 -16.25 13.86 -40.58
CA LYS A 2 -15.05 13.16 -41.02
C LYS A 2 -14.80 11.99 -40.07
N LYS A 3 -14.36 10.86 -40.59
CA LYS A 3 -13.81 9.76 -39.75
C LYS A 3 -12.51 10.27 -39.09
N ASN A 4 -12.13 9.69 -37.98
CA ASN A 4 -10.87 10.01 -37.29
C ASN A 4 -9.98 8.76 -37.21
N LEU A 5 -8.76 8.86 -37.73
CA LEU A 5 -7.70 7.87 -37.46
C LEU A 5 -6.91 8.32 -36.24
N MET A 6 -6.93 7.51 -35.20
CA MET A 6 -6.03 7.65 -34.06
C MET A 6 -4.83 6.71 -34.25
N ILE A 7 -3.63 7.30 -34.39
CA ILE A 7 -2.37 6.55 -34.49
C ILE A 7 -1.50 6.88 -33.29
N ILE A 8 -1.07 5.86 -32.58
CA ILE A 8 -0.43 5.99 -31.27
C ILE A 8 1.04 5.53 -31.36
N ASP A 9 1.92 6.34 -30.82
CA ASP A 9 3.30 5.94 -30.52
C ASP A 9 3.27 5.02 -29.28
N GLY A 10 3.29 3.72 -29.55
CA GLY A 10 3.19 2.69 -28.53
C GLY A 10 4.39 2.66 -27.60
N SER A 11 5.58 2.87 -28.14
CA SER A 11 6.83 2.91 -27.37
C SER A 11 6.80 4.06 -26.34
N SER A 12 6.51 5.28 -26.78
CA SER A 12 6.44 6.47 -25.95
C SER A 12 5.40 6.36 -24.85
N LEU A 13 4.16 5.92 -25.20
CA LEU A 13 3.08 5.78 -24.23
C LEU A 13 3.36 4.68 -23.20
N LEU A 14 3.96 3.55 -23.62
CA LEU A 14 4.27 2.45 -22.70
C LEU A 14 5.35 2.84 -21.69
N TYR A 15 6.41 3.53 -22.14
CA TYR A 15 7.42 4.09 -21.24
C TYR A 15 6.80 5.08 -20.24
N ARG A 16 5.94 5.96 -20.72
CA ARG A 16 5.27 6.94 -19.88
C ARG A 16 4.38 6.27 -18.83
N ALA A 17 3.59 5.29 -19.22
CA ALA A 17 2.75 4.50 -18.32
C ALA A 17 3.59 3.82 -17.25
N PHE A 18 4.72 3.23 -17.61
CA PHE A 18 5.63 2.57 -16.67
C PHE A 18 6.11 3.49 -15.55
N TYR A 19 6.52 4.71 -15.88
CA TYR A 19 7.02 5.66 -14.88
C TYR A 19 5.93 6.41 -14.12
N ALA A 20 4.72 6.49 -14.66
CA ALA A 20 3.60 7.17 -14.04
C ALA A 20 2.81 6.27 -13.07
N MET A 21 2.83 4.95 -13.28
CA MET A 21 2.07 3.99 -12.47
C MET A 21 2.95 3.36 -11.39
N PRO A 22 2.40 3.11 -10.19
CA PRO A 22 3.08 2.31 -9.20
C PRO A 22 3.31 0.88 -9.73
N PRO A 23 4.27 0.13 -9.20
CA PRO A 23 4.48 -1.25 -9.56
C PRO A 23 3.19 -2.08 -9.37
N LEU A 24 2.77 -2.76 -10.43
CA LEU A 24 1.65 -3.70 -10.45
C LEU A 24 2.15 -5.01 -11.09
N SER A 25 1.61 -6.12 -10.59
CA SER A 25 1.90 -7.45 -11.14
C SER A 25 0.61 -8.27 -11.20
N ASP A 26 0.54 -9.21 -12.13
CA ASP A 26 -0.52 -10.20 -12.17
C ASP A 26 -0.36 -11.28 -11.08
N SER A 27 -1.26 -12.25 -11.05
CA SER A 27 -1.24 -13.37 -10.10
C SER A 27 0.00 -14.27 -10.20
N GLN A 28 0.74 -14.20 -11.33
CA GLN A 28 1.97 -14.94 -11.57
C GLN A 28 3.23 -14.12 -11.27
N GLY A 29 3.07 -12.89 -10.78
CA GLY A 29 4.18 -11.97 -10.48
C GLY A 29 4.76 -11.27 -11.72
N ARG A 30 4.13 -11.35 -12.90
CA ARG A 30 4.58 -10.63 -14.10
C ARG A 30 4.26 -9.14 -13.95
N PRO A 31 5.21 -8.22 -14.21
CA PRO A 31 4.93 -6.78 -14.18
C PRO A 31 3.86 -6.38 -15.19
N THR A 32 2.87 -5.59 -14.77
CA THR A 32 1.72 -5.19 -15.61
C THR A 32 1.39 -3.70 -15.53
N ASN A 33 2.11 -2.92 -14.73
CA ASN A 33 1.83 -1.50 -14.49
C ASN A 33 1.85 -0.65 -15.77
N ALA A 34 2.79 -0.89 -16.68
CA ALA A 34 2.88 -0.15 -17.94
C ALA A 34 1.69 -0.48 -18.85
N VAL A 35 1.32 -1.75 -18.95
CA VAL A 35 0.16 -2.19 -19.75
C VAL A 35 -1.14 -1.62 -19.17
N TYR A 36 -1.32 -1.69 -17.85
CA TYR A 36 -2.49 -1.11 -17.17
C TYR A 36 -2.59 0.40 -17.40
N GLY A 37 -1.49 1.12 -17.25
CA GLY A 37 -1.43 2.56 -17.50
C GLY A 37 -1.69 2.92 -18.96
N PHE A 38 -1.15 2.15 -19.91
CA PHE A 38 -1.39 2.31 -21.34
C PHE A 38 -2.89 2.16 -21.68
N LEU A 39 -3.54 1.12 -21.15
CA LEU A 39 -4.97 0.88 -21.38
C LEU A 39 -5.86 1.98 -20.76
N ASN A 40 -5.47 2.55 -19.64
CA ASN A 40 -6.16 3.71 -19.08
C ASN A 40 -6.05 4.95 -19.97
N MET A 41 -4.88 5.19 -20.58
CA MET A 41 -4.70 6.26 -21.55
C MET A 41 -5.52 6.00 -22.81
N LEU A 42 -5.52 4.76 -23.29
CA LEU A 42 -6.31 4.35 -24.46
C LEU A 42 -7.80 4.57 -24.25
N LEU A 43 -8.36 4.17 -23.10
CA LEU A 43 -9.76 4.43 -22.73
C LEU A 43 -10.11 5.92 -22.72
N LYS A 44 -9.21 6.74 -22.19
CA LYS A 44 -9.39 8.19 -22.22
C LYS A 44 -9.40 8.73 -23.64
N LEU A 45 -8.48 8.28 -24.48
CA LEU A 45 -8.41 8.67 -25.88
C LEU A 45 -9.66 8.26 -26.66
N TYR A 46 -10.23 7.09 -26.37
CA TYR A 46 -11.53 6.70 -26.94
C TYR A 46 -12.64 7.66 -26.51
N ALA A 47 -12.67 8.07 -25.26
CA ALA A 47 -13.69 9.01 -24.75
C ALA A 47 -13.53 10.43 -25.32
N ASP A 48 -12.28 10.91 -25.47
CA ASP A 48 -11.98 12.28 -25.87
C ASP A 48 -12.07 12.47 -27.40
N LEU A 49 -11.71 11.44 -28.20
CA LEU A 49 -11.50 11.56 -29.65
C LEU A 49 -12.49 10.76 -30.50
N ASP A 50 -13.22 9.82 -29.90
CA ASP A 50 -14.15 8.90 -30.58
C ASP A 50 -13.58 8.37 -31.93
N PRO A 51 -12.44 7.64 -31.90
CA PRO A 51 -11.72 7.27 -33.11
C PRO A 51 -12.48 6.22 -33.93
N TYR A 52 -12.55 6.42 -35.25
CA TYR A 52 -13.12 5.45 -36.18
C TYR A 52 -12.10 4.35 -36.53
N TYR A 53 -10.86 4.74 -36.82
CA TYR A 53 -9.72 3.87 -37.08
C TYR A 53 -8.69 4.01 -35.95
N VAL A 54 -8.03 2.91 -35.55
CA VAL A 54 -7.02 2.90 -34.49
C VAL A 54 -5.84 2.02 -34.91
N ALA A 55 -4.63 2.58 -34.79
CA ALA A 55 -3.38 1.83 -34.96
C ALA A 55 -2.36 2.26 -33.91
N VAL A 56 -1.47 1.33 -33.54
CA VAL A 56 -0.37 1.58 -32.60
C VAL A 56 0.94 1.20 -33.25
N ALA A 57 1.87 2.13 -33.36
CA ALA A 57 3.20 1.89 -33.92
C ALA A 57 4.22 1.61 -32.82
N PHE A 58 5.09 0.62 -33.04
CA PHE A 58 6.23 0.32 -32.18
C PHE A 58 7.52 0.24 -32.97
N ASP A 59 8.63 0.58 -32.29
CA ASP A 59 9.95 0.27 -32.82
C ASP A 59 10.16 -1.25 -32.84
N LYS A 60 10.57 -1.79 -33.98
CA LYS A 60 10.87 -3.22 -34.13
C LYS A 60 12.31 -3.53 -33.75
N ASP A 61 13.23 -2.75 -34.26
CA ASP A 61 14.66 -2.94 -34.16
C ASP A 61 15.35 -1.78 -33.45
N LYS A 62 16.57 -2.06 -32.93
CA LYS A 62 17.44 -1.04 -32.34
C LYS A 62 18.28 -0.33 -33.37
N HIS A 63 18.53 -0.96 -34.52
CA HIS A 63 19.30 -0.43 -35.62
C HIS A 63 18.36 -0.04 -36.75
N THR A 64 18.42 1.24 -37.13
CA THR A 64 17.61 1.81 -38.19
C THR A 64 18.54 2.48 -39.22
N PHE A 65 17.99 2.93 -40.36
CA PHE A 65 18.76 3.66 -41.36
C PHE A 65 19.52 4.86 -40.79
N ARG A 66 19.04 5.45 -39.65
CA ARG A 66 19.73 6.55 -38.99
C ARG A 66 21.09 6.13 -38.37
N ASN A 67 21.20 4.89 -37.94
CA ASN A 67 22.48 4.34 -37.44
C ASN A 67 23.49 4.13 -38.58
N GLU A 68 23.02 3.91 -39.80
CA GLU A 68 23.88 3.82 -40.98
C GLU A 68 24.42 5.22 -41.35
N LEU A 69 23.59 6.26 -41.19
CA LEU A 69 23.98 7.66 -41.41
C LEU A 69 24.92 8.20 -40.32
N TYR A 70 24.64 7.83 -39.06
CA TYR A 70 25.40 8.26 -37.89
C TYR A 70 25.47 7.18 -36.84
N ALA A 71 26.65 6.56 -36.69
CA ALA A 71 26.88 5.42 -35.82
C ALA A 71 26.56 5.68 -34.33
N ASP A 72 26.73 6.94 -33.88
CA ASP A 72 26.48 7.34 -32.50
C ASP A 72 25.01 7.78 -32.23
N TYR A 73 24.10 7.63 -33.20
CA TYR A 73 22.68 7.95 -33.04
C TYR A 73 22.05 7.10 -31.91
N LYS A 74 21.42 7.74 -30.96
CA LYS A 74 20.83 7.12 -29.74
C LYS A 74 21.80 6.31 -28.86
N ALA A 75 23.13 6.43 -29.07
CA ALA A 75 24.11 5.67 -28.29
C ALA A 75 24.10 5.97 -26.78
N THR A 76 23.61 7.12 -26.37
CA THR A 76 23.50 7.56 -24.96
C THR A 76 22.24 7.03 -24.26
N ARG A 77 21.29 6.48 -24.98
CA ARG A 77 20.03 5.94 -24.41
C ARG A 77 20.30 4.72 -23.52
N LYS A 78 19.80 4.77 -22.29
CA LYS A 78 19.86 3.63 -21.37
C LYS A 78 18.91 2.50 -21.85
N PRO A 79 19.28 1.23 -21.63
CA PRO A 79 18.39 0.13 -21.95
C PRO A 79 17.09 0.22 -21.13
N ALA A 80 15.99 -0.33 -21.67
CA ALA A 80 14.73 -0.40 -20.97
C ALA A 80 14.89 -1.15 -19.62
N PRO A 81 14.22 -0.68 -18.55
CA PRO A 81 14.16 -1.39 -17.28
C PRO A 81 13.77 -2.86 -17.46
N ASP A 82 14.33 -3.76 -16.62
CA ASP A 82 14.06 -5.19 -16.72
C ASP A 82 12.56 -5.50 -16.53
N GLU A 83 11.86 -4.74 -15.68
CA GLU A 83 10.42 -4.89 -15.45
C GLU A 83 9.56 -4.36 -16.61
N LEU A 84 10.08 -3.45 -17.43
CA LEU A 84 9.36 -2.93 -18.59
C LEU A 84 9.48 -3.85 -19.83
N ARG A 85 10.63 -4.51 -20.00
CA ARG A 85 10.89 -5.33 -21.21
C ARG A 85 9.80 -6.37 -21.51
N PRO A 86 9.35 -7.19 -20.53
CA PRO A 86 8.30 -8.18 -20.80
C PRO A 86 6.95 -7.52 -21.13
N GLN A 87 6.71 -6.28 -20.70
CA GLN A 87 5.47 -5.58 -20.96
C GLN A 87 5.31 -5.10 -22.41
N PHE A 88 6.40 -5.00 -23.18
CA PHE A 88 6.31 -4.76 -24.63
C PHE A 88 5.65 -5.91 -25.39
N ALA A 89 5.95 -7.16 -25.03
CA ALA A 89 5.30 -8.32 -25.61
C ALA A 89 3.83 -8.41 -25.15
N LEU A 90 3.59 -8.17 -23.87
CA LEU A 90 2.27 -8.23 -23.25
C LEU A 90 1.30 -7.19 -23.84
N ILE A 91 1.75 -5.96 -24.07
CA ILE A 91 0.87 -4.92 -24.66
C ILE A 91 0.48 -5.27 -26.10
N ARG A 92 1.38 -5.88 -26.88
CA ARG A 92 1.05 -6.35 -28.24
C ARG A 92 -0.02 -7.45 -28.20
N GLU A 93 0.12 -8.38 -27.28
CA GLU A 93 -0.89 -9.43 -27.04
C GLU A 93 -2.26 -8.83 -26.70
N VAL A 94 -2.29 -7.88 -25.76
CA VAL A 94 -3.53 -7.18 -25.37
C VAL A 94 -4.14 -6.40 -26.52
N LEU A 95 -3.34 -5.65 -27.29
CA LEU A 95 -3.81 -4.91 -28.46
C LEU A 95 -4.37 -5.85 -29.54
N ALA A 96 -3.72 -6.99 -29.77
CA ALA A 96 -4.20 -8.01 -30.71
C ALA A 96 -5.55 -8.61 -30.27
N CYS A 97 -5.76 -8.86 -28.97
CA CYS A 97 -7.04 -9.31 -28.43
C CYS A 97 -8.14 -8.22 -28.58
N LEU A 98 -7.77 -6.95 -28.36
CA LEU A 98 -8.68 -5.81 -28.58
C LEU A 98 -8.93 -5.52 -30.06
N GLY A 99 -8.28 -6.26 -30.97
CA GLY A 99 -8.39 -6.07 -32.41
C GLY A 99 -7.82 -4.76 -32.89
N ILE A 100 -6.87 -4.17 -32.16
CA ILE A 100 -6.19 -2.93 -32.54
C ILE A 100 -4.92 -3.28 -33.32
N HIS A 101 -4.79 -2.66 -34.51
CA HIS A 101 -3.67 -2.94 -35.40
C HIS A 101 -2.34 -2.44 -34.83
N VAL A 102 -1.35 -3.33 -34.81
CA VAL A 102 0.03 -3.01 -34.39
C VAL A 102 0.91 -2.89 -35.63
N LEU A 103 1.57 -1.74 -35.79
CA LEU A 103 2.46 -1.41 -36.87
C LEU A 103 3.92 -1.52 -36.46
N GLU A 104 4.70 -2.32 -37.19
CA GLU A 104 6.14 -2.50 -37.00
C GLU A 104 6.82 -2.76 -38.34
N THR A 105 7.91 -2.06 -38.62
CA THR A 105 8.67 -2.25 -39.87
C THR A 105 10.16 -2.34 -39.57
N GLU A 106 10.83 -3.31 -40.17
CA GLU A 106 12.28 -3.53 -39.97
C GLU A 106 13.11 -2.38 -40.56
N GLY A 107 14.08 -1.88 -39.81
CA GLY A 107 14.97 -0.79 -40.22
C GLY A 107 14.41 0.62 -40.10
N TYR A 108 13.17 0.79 -39.60
CA TYR A 108 12.50 2.07 -39.39
C TYR A 108 12.03 2.25 -37.96
N GLU A 109 11.87 3.49 -37.54
CA GLU A 109 11.36 3.84 -36.22
C GLU A 109 9.84 4.01 -36.21
N GLY A 110 9.20 3.91 -35.03
CA GLY A 110 7.76 4.10 -34.88
C GLY A 110 7.27 5.44 -35.45
N ASP A 111 8.05 6.51 -35.28
CA ASP A 111 7.70 7.84 -35.81
C ASP A 111 7.69 7.89 -37.34
N ASP A 112 8.57 7.15 -38.02
CA ASP A 112 8.59 7.05 -39.50
C ASP A 112 7.34 6.33 -40.01
N ILE A 113 6.91 5.28 -39.29
CA ILE A 113 5.69 4.53 -39.57
C ILE A 113 4.48 5.44 -39.39
N ILE A 114 4.41 6.16 -38.26
CA ILE A 114 3.34 7.12 -37.94
C ILE A 114 3.25 8.19 -39.01
N GLY A 115 4.38 8.81 -39.39
CA GLY A 115 4.42 9.85 -40.42
C GLY A 115 3.97 9.35 -41.78
N THR A 116 4.41 8.14 -42.19
CA THR A 116 4.01 7.52 -43.45
C THR A 116 2.51 7.26 -43.50
N VAL A 117 1.95 6.61 -42.49
CA VAL A 117 0.51 6.29 -42.46
C VAL A 117 -0.33 7.57 -42.37
N ALA A 118 0.08 8.53 -41.52
CA ALA A 118 -0.66 9.79 -41.38
C ALA A 118 -0.79 10.58 -42.71
N LYS A 119 0.23 10.55 -43.54
CA LYS A 119 0.26 11.23 -44.86
C LYS A 119 -0.44 10.48 -45.97
N GLN A 120 -0.75 9.19 -45.81
CA GLN A 120 -1.50 8.39 -46.80
C GLN A 120 -3.01 8.49 -46.63
N VAL A 121 -3.49 8.99 -45.51
CA VAL A 121 -4.93 9.05 -45.20
C VAL A 121 -5.63 10.03 -46.14
N PRO A 122 -6.78 9.64 -46.75
CA PRO A 122 -7.56 10.51 -47.60
C PRO A 122 -8.11 11.74 -46.81
N THR A 123 -7.63 12.93 -47.16
CA THR A 123 -7.95 14.17 -46.39
C THR A 123 -9.41 14.64 -46.54
N ASP A 124 -10.14 14.17 -47.57
CA ASP A 124 -11.51 14.59 -47.84
C ASP A 124 -12.52 14.07 -46.78
N ASN A 125 -12.25 12.88 -46.22
CA ASN A 125 -13.20 12.18 -45.36
C ASN A 125 -12.64 11.71 -44.04
N THR A 126 -11.32 11.81 -43.83
CA THR A 126 -10.67 11.31 -42.63
C THR A 126 -9.65 12.32 -42.08
N SER A 127 -9.71 12.61 -40.77
CA SER A 127 -8.71 13.38 -40.03
C SER A 127 -7.79 12.42 -39.27
N VAL A 128 -6.61 12.92 -38.90
CA VAL A 128 -5.60 12.13 -38.20
C VAL A 128 -5.26 12.75 -36.85
N SER A 129 -5.31 11.92 -35.78
CA SER A 129 -4.85 12.25 -34.45
C SER A 129 -3.61 11.41 -34.12
N VAL A 130 -2.43 12.03 -34.05
CA VAL A 130 -1.17 11.40 -33.69
C VAL A 130 -0.95 11.56 -32.20
N ILE A 131 -0.82 10.46 -31.46
CA ILE A 131 -0.67 10.44 -30.00
C ILE A 131 0.76 10.04 -29.64
N THR A 132 1.54 10.97 -29.07
CA THR A 132 2.95 10.70 -28.69
C THR A 132 3.39 11.58 -27.52
N GLY A 133 4.50 11.22 -26.91
CA GLY A 133 5.26 12.08 -25.98
C GLY A 133 6.43 12.79 -26.64
N ASP A 134 6.72 12.46 -27.89
CA ASP A 134 7.87 13.01 -28.62
C ASP A 134 7.48 14.27 -29.42
N ARG A 135 8.27 15.32 -29.24
CA ARG A 135 8.07 16.58 -29.95
C ARG A 135 8.50 16.53 -31.41
N ASP A 136 9.21 15.50 -31.82
CA ASP A 136 9.64 15.34 -33.20
C ASP A 136 8.45 15.15 -34.14
N ALA A 137 7.41 14.51 -33.62
CA ALA A 137 6.15 14.35 -34.34
C ALA A 137 5.44 15.68 -34.68
N LEU A 138 5.82 16.80 -34.05
CA LEU A 138 5.28 18.12 -34.38
C LEU A 138 5.53 18.54 -35.84
N GLN A 139 6.58 17.98 -36.48
CA GLN A 139 6.83 18.19 -37.91
C GLN A 139 5.72 17.63 -38.83
N LEU A 140 4.87 16.73 -38.30
CA LEU A 140 3.76 16.12 -39.02
C LEU A 140 2.48 16.97 -39.02
N VAL A 141 2.39 17.97 -38.15
CA VAL A 141 1.19 18.81 -37.98
C VAL A 141 0.84 19.51 -39.27
N ASP A 142 -0.44 19.42 -39.68
CA ASP A 142 -1.01 20.17 -40.78
C ASP A 142 -2.54 20.33 -40.56
N ASP A 143 -3.28 20.85 -41.56
CA ASP A 143 -4.72 21.08 -41.46
C ASP A 143 -5.55 19.80 -41.26
N ASN A 144 -4.98 18.63 -41.53
CA ASN A 144 -5.61 17.31 -41.37
C ASN A 144 -5.02 16.46 -40.24
N ILE A 145 -3.80 16.77 -39.81
CA ILE A 145 -3.07 16.02 -38.79
C ILE A 145 -2.91 16.88 -37.54
N THR A 146 -3.52 16.45 -36.43
CA THR A 146 -3.32 17.05 -35.11
C THR A 146 -2.42 16.13 -34.26
N VAL A 147 -1.37 16.69 -33.64
CA VAL A 147 -0.51 15.93 -32.72
C VAL A 147 -0.92 16.21 -31.28
N TYR A 148 -1.24 15.13 -30.56
CA TYR A 148 -1.57 15.16 -29.14
C TYR A 148 -0.34 14.80 -28.33
N LEU A 149 0.31 15.82 -27.76
CA LEU A 149 1.48 15.65 -26.89
C LEU A 149 1.07 15.39 -25.45
N THR A 150 1.63 14.34 -24.88
CA THR A 150 1.42 14.05 -23.45
C THR A 150 2.22 15.03 -22.58
N LYS A 151 1.59 15.79 -21.65
CA LYS A 151 2.24 16.79 -20.79
C LYS A 151 2.67 16.22 -19.42
N LYS A 152 1.73 15.84 -18.56
CA LYS A 152 2.00 15.38 -17.19
C LYS A 152 1.14 14.19 -16.80
N GLY A 153 1.76 13.16 -16.21
CA GLY A 153 1.05 11.93 -15.86
C GLY A 153 0.48 11.20 -17.08
N ILE A 154 -0.63 10.48 -16.89
CA ILE A 154 -1.32 9.71 -17.93
C ILE A 154 -2.56 10.42 -18.47
N SER A 155 -2.90 11.63 -17.98
CA SER A 155 -4.21 12.25 -18.21
C SER A 155 -4.17 13.60 -18.91
N GLU A 156 -3.03 14.28 -18.98
CA GLU A 156 -2.95 15.61 -19.60
C GLU A 156 -2.28 15.54 -20.97
N MET A 157 -3.02 15.96 -22.02
CA MET A 157 -2.53 16.06 -23.40
C MET A 157 -2.75 17.47 -23.96
N LEU A 158 -1.83 17.91 -24.82
CA LEU A 158 -1.96 19.13 -25.57
C LEU A 158 -2.24 18.79 -27.03
N ALA A 159 -3.36 19.19 -27.55
CA ALA A 159 -3.64 19.11 -28.98
C ALA A 159 -2.89 20.23 -29.71
N VAL A 160 -1.96 19.88 -30.57
CA VAL A 160 -1.13 20.80 -31.34
C VAL A 160 -1.62 20.82 -32.78
N THR A 161 -2.18 21.97 -33.17
CA THR A 161 -2.57 22.34 -34.53
C THR A 161 -1.58 23.36 -35.10
N PRO A 162 -1.64 23.73 -36.39
CA PRO A 162 -0.76 24.76 -36.93
C PRO A 162 -0.84 26.09 -36.17
N ASP A 163 -2.04 26.49 -35.71
CA ASP A 163 -2.23 27.71 -34.92
C ASP A 163 -1.51 27.61 -33.54
N VAL A 164 -1.69 26.47 -32.85
CA VAL A 164 -1.00 26.22 -31.57
C VAL A 164 0.51 26.16 -31.73
N MET A 165 1.02 25.64 -32.86
CA MET A 165 2.46 25.69 -33.18
C MET A 165 2.96 27.14 -33.21
N GLN A 166 2.24 28.01 -33.86
CA GLN A 166 2.63 29.42 -33.98
C GLN A 166 2.53 30.15 -32.62
N GLU A 167 1.47 29.89 -31.85
CA GLU A 167 1.22 30.56 -30.55
C GLU A 167 2.18 30.10 -29.45
N GLU A 168 2.38 28.79 -29.31
CA GLU A 168 3.15 28.20 -28.19
C GLU A 168 4.65 28.07 -28.48
N TYR A 169 5.00 27.80 -29.76
CA TYR A 169 6.39 27.51 -30.14
C TYR A 169 7.04 28.62 -30.99
N GLY A 170 6.28 29.43 -31.72
CA GLY A 170 6.77 30.51 -32.52
C GLY A 170 7.42 30.12 -33.87
N TYR A 171 7.19 28.87 -34.32
CA TYR A 171 7.66 28.34 -35.59
C TYR A 171 6.67 27.37 -36.21
N THR A 172 6.78 27.12 -37.49
CA THR A 172 5.90 26.24 -38.26
C THR A 172 6.28 24.77 -38.08
N PRO A 173 5.36 23.82 -38.36
CA PRO A 173 5.67 22.39 -38.30
C PRO A 173 6.92 22.00 -39.12
N THR A 174 7.05 22.52 -40.32
CA THR A 174 8.23 22.25 -41.19
C THR A 174 9.55 22.75 -40.59
N GLN A 175 9.50 23.77 -39.76
CA GLN A 175 10.70 24.36 -39.11
C GLN A 175 11.18 23.56 -37.89
N VAL A 176 10.41 22.53 -37.43
CA VAL A 176 10.86 21.65 -36.31
C VAL A 176 12.21 21.00 -36.65
N ILE A 177 12.35 20.50 -37.88
CA ILE A 177 13.61 19.86 -38.34
C ILE A 177 14.75 20.87 -38.45
N ASP A 178 14.46 22.10 -38.88
CA ASP A 178 15.46 23.15 -39.00
C ASP A 178 15.96 23.65 -37.64
N MET A 179 15.06 23.72 -36.67
CA MET A 179 15.40 23.98 -35.26
C MET A 179 16.34 22.92 -34.72
N LYS A 180 16.03 21.63 -34.97
CA LYS A 180 16.90 20.51 -34.52
C LYS A 180 18.19 20.41 -35.31
N ALA A 181 18.21 20.78 -36.57
CA ALA A 181 19.45 20.90 -37.35
C ALA A 181 20.46 21.81 -36.71
N LEU A 182 20.00 22.94 -36.18
CA LEU A 182 20.87 23.95 -35.54
C LEU A 182 21.20 23.61 -34.08
N MET A 183 20.21 23.28 -33.26
CA MET A 183 20.42 23.07 -31.81
C MET A 183 20.85 21.66 -31.44
N GLY A 184 20.63 20.67 -32.32
CA GLY A 184 20.83 19.27 -32.02
C GLY A 184 19.74 18.70 -31.10
N ASP A 185 19.93 17.43 -30.73
CA ASP A 185 19.10 16.75 -29.71
C ASP A 185 19.96 15.85 -28.83
N THR A 186 20.03 16.17 -27.55
CA THR A 186 20.83 15.41 -26.59
C THR A 186 20.19 14.05 -26.25
N SER A 187 18.87 13.90 -26.40
CA SER A 187 18.16 12.64 -26.11
C SER A 187 18.48 11.58 -27.15
N ASP A 188 18.62 12.01 -28.41
CA ASP A 188 18.91 11.13 -29.55
C ASP A 188 20.36 11.24 -30.04
N ASN A 189 21.16 11.99 -29.31
CA ASN A 189 22.56 12.22 -29.61
C ASN A 189 22.76 12.81 -31.01
N ILE A 190 21.85 13.71 -31.44
CA ILE A 190 21.95 14.49 -32.68
C ILE A 190 22.88 15.70 -32.42
N PRO A 191 23.97 15.86 -33.21
CA PRO A 191 25.05 16.76 -32.81
C PRO A 191 24.68 18.24 -32.86
N GLY A 192 23.92 18.72 -33.82
CA GLY A 192 23.63 20.11 -34.06
C GLY A 192 24.90 20.97 -34.28
N VAL A 193 24.77 22.27 -34.11
CA VAL A 193 25.90 23.25 -34.12
C VAL A 193 26.34 23.53 -32.69
N PRO A 194 27.54 23.16 -32.26
CA PRO A 194 28.00 23.33 -30.89
C PRO A 194 27.87 24.75 -30.35
N GLY A 195 27.06 24.91 -29.28
CA GLY A 195 26.83 26.21 -28.63
C GLY A 195 25.74 27.05 -29.28
N VAL A 196 24.94 26.50 -30.18
CA VAL A 196 23.67 27.03 -30.64
C VAL A 196 22.56 26.35 -29.85
N GLY A 197 21.88 27.08 -28.99
CA GLY A 197 20.72 26.58 -28.22
C GLY A 197 19.41 27.06 -28.82
N GLU A 198 18.30 26.60 -28.25
CA GLU A 198 16.93 26.82 -28.73
C GLU A 198 16.64 28.30 -29.08
N LYS A 199 16.97 29.24 -28.19
CA LYS A 199 16.72 30.68 -28.45
C LYS A 199 17.47 31.21 -29.65
N THR A 200 18.71 30.75 -29.88
CA THR A 200 19.52 31.18 -31.01
C THR A 200 19.03 30.52 -32.28
N ALA A 201 18.70 29.23 -32.22
CA ALA A 201 18.12 28.52 -33.36
C ALA A 201 16.79 29.16 -33.79
N LEU A 202 15.88 29.44 -32.82
CA LEU A 202 14.59 30.10 -33.10
C LEU A 202 14.78 31.46 -33.78
N LYS A 203 15.71 32.29 -33.28
CA LYS A 203 15.99 33.59 -33.91
C LYS A 203 16.44 33.43 -35.35
N LEU A 204 17.40 32.51 -35.61
CA LEU A 204 17.90 32.26 -36.95
C LEU A 204 16.82 31.74 -37.92
N ILE A 205 16.00 30.77 -37.47
CA ILE A 205 14.96 30.20 -38.30
C ILE A 205 13.80 31.18 -38.52
N THR A 206 13.47 32.01 -37.54
CA THR A 206 12.49 33.09 -37.72
C THR A 206 12.97 34.13 -38.77
N GLU A 207 14.28 34.44 -38.80
CA GLU A 207 14.84 35.47 -39.67
C GLU A 207 15.09 34.94 -41.10
N TYR A 208 15.61 33.67 -41.21
CA TYR A 208 16.07 33.11 -42.49
C TYR A 208 15.21 31.92 -43.00
N GLY A 209 14.18 31.55 -42.29
CA GLY A 209 13.18 30.58 -42.71
C GLY A 209 13.58 29.10 -42.50
N THR A 210 14.71 28.70 -43.05
CA THR A 210 15.23 27.31 -43.02
C THR A 210 16.72 27.28 -42.66
N VAL A 211 17.26 26.12 -42.32
CA VAL A 211 18.71 25.97 -42.07
C VAL A 211 19.52 26.28 -43.32
N GLU A 212 19.04 25.95 -44.51
CA GLU A 212 19.69 26.32 -45.77
C GLU A 212 19.75 27.85 -45.92
N GLY A 213 18.61 28.54 -45.64
CA GLY A 213 18.54 30.00 -45.67
C GLY A 213 19.48 30.65 -44.69
N VAL A 214 19.70 30.06 -43.49
CA VAL A 214 20.72 30.51 -42.53
C VAL A 214 22.13 30.46 -43.15
N TYR A 215 22.44 29.39 -43.91
CA TYR A 215 23.78 29.24 -44.55
C TYR A 215 23.93 30.07 -45.82
N GLU A 216 22.87 30.38 -46.52
CA GLU A 216 22.86 31.28 -47.66
C GLU A 216 23.11 32.73 -47.23
N HIS A 217 22.67 33.13 -46.04
CA HIS A 217 22.82 34.47 -45.49
C HIS A 217 23.84 34.52 -44.34
N LEU A 218 24.81 33.61 -44.33
CA LEU A 218 25.78 33.47 -43.25
C LEU A 218 26.55 34.78 -42.92
N ASP A 219 26.88 35.55 -43.94
CA ASP A 219 27.58 36.82 -43.80
C ASP A 219 26.74 37.94 -43.20
N ASP A 220 25.41 37.85 -43.26
CA ASP A 220 24.46 38.81 -42.70
C ASP A 220 24.22 38.59 -41.21
N ILE A 221 24.57 37.40 -40.67
CA ILE A 221 24.35 37.03 -39.26
C ILE A 221 25.24 37.89 -38.36
N SER A 222 24.61 38.53 -37.39
CA SER A 222 25.31 39.34 -36.39
C SER A 222 26.10 38.48 -35.40
N GLY A 223 27.39 38.85 -35.19
CA GLY A 223 28.25 38.17 -34.24
C GLY A 223 29.29 37.22 -34.87
N LYS A 224 30.55 37.68 -34.98
CA LYS A 224 31.66 36.91 -35.57
C LYS A 224 31.80 35.47 -35.08
N LYS A 225 31.72 35.26 -33.75
CA LYS A 225 31.84 33.91 -33.15
C LYS A 225 30.70 32.98 -33.57
N LEU A 226 29.49 33.49 -33.78
CA LEU A 226 28.33 32.68 -34.19
C LEU A 226 28.50 32.28 -35.66
N ARG A 227 28.90 33.22 -36.55
CA ARG A 227 29.17 32.91 -37.96
C ARG A 227 30.28 31.86 -38.11
N GLU A 228 31.38 32.00 -37.39
CA GLU A 228 32.48 31.02 -37.41
C GLU A 228 31.97 29.63 -36.99
N LYS A 229 31.22 29.56 -35.89
CA LYS A 229 30.62 28.27 -35.42
C LYS A 229 29.68 27.63 -36.45
N LEU A 230 28.82 28.44 -37.08
CA LEU A 230 27.92 27.96 -38.12
C LEU A 230 28.72 27.48 -39.33
N ALA A 231 29.69 28.27 -39.82
CA ALA A 231 30.54 27.90 -40.95
C ALA A 231 31.30 26.59 -40.73
N ASP A 232 31.93 26.42 -39.55
CA ASP A 232 32.76 25.27 -39.21
C ASP A 232 31.95 24.00 -38.99
N ASN A 233 30.62 24.10 -38.79
CA ASN A 233 29.76 22.95 -38.48
C ASN A 233 28.58 22.78 -39.45
N LYS A 234 28.71 23.29 -40.68
CA LYS A 234 27.66 23.17 -41.69
C LYS A 234 27.26 21.72 -41.95
N ASP A 235 28.26 20.85 -42.13
CA ASP A 235 27.99 19.41 -42.40
C ASP A 235 27.27 18.72 -41.24
N LYS A 236 27.61 19.13 -40.00
CA LYS A 236 26.87 18.60 -38.82
C LYS A 236 25.43 19.08 -38.75
N ALA A 237 25.18 20.33 -39.11
CA ALA A 237 23.82 20.85 -39.16
C ALA A 237 22.97 20.11 -40.20
N MET A 238 23.53 19.87 -41.42
CA MET A 238 22.85 19.14 -42.48
C MET A 238 22.61 17.68 -42.10
N LEU A 239 23.59 17.00 -41.52
CA LEU A 239 23.42 15.67 -40.97
C LEU A 239 22.34 15.66 -39.85
N SER A 240 22.36 16.64 -38.98
CA SER A 240 21.36 16.76 -37.91
C SER A 240 19.93 16.96 -38.45
N LYS A 241 19.79 17.73 -39.56
CA LYS A 241 18.51 17.87 -40.26
C LYS A 241 18.02 16.53 -40.81
N GLU A 242 18.90 15.77 -41.46
CA GLU A 242 18.58 14.46 -42.03
C GLU A 242 18.17 13.47 -40.92
N LEU A 243 18.91 13.41 -39.80
CA LEU A 243 18.61 12.56 -38.66
C LEU A 243 17.28 12.92 -37.97
N ALA A 244 16.95 14.22 -37.88
CA ALA A 244 15.73 14.70 -37.23
C ALA A 244 14.48 14.59 -38.13
N THR A 245 14.64 14.36 -39.42
CA THR A 245 13.54 14.28 -40.36
C THR A 245 12.84 12.91 -40.27
N ILE A 246 11.53 12.93 -40.06
CA ILE A 246 10.68 11.72 -40.09
C ILE A 246 10.53 11.27 -41.55
N ASN A 247 10.87 10.01 -41.82
CA ASN A 247 10.72 9.41 -43.13
C ASN A 247 9.26 8.99 -43.36
N CYS A 248 8.56 9.70 -44.23
CA CYS A 248 7.16 9.42 -44.58
C CYS A 248 6.98 8.45 -45.78
N HIS A 249 8.01 7.64 -46.10
CA HIS A 249 8.02 6.72 -47.23
C HIS A 249 8.41 5.28 -46.80
N VAL A 250 8.03 4.89 -45.59
CA VAL A 250 8.20 3.52 -45.08
C VAL A 250 7.32 2.55 -45.89
N PRO A 251 7.75 1.31 -46.14
CA PRO A 251 6.93 0.32 -46.87
C PRO A 251 5.77 -0.20 -45.98
N VAL A 252 4.85 0.69 -45.62
CA VAL A 252 3.62 0.43 -44.86
C VAL A 252 2.49 1.18 -45.55
N GLU A 253 1.29 0.59 -45.53
CA GLU A 253 0.11 1.16 -46.17
C GLU A 253 -1.00 1.44 -45.14
N PHE A 254 -1.80 2.49 -45.37
CA PHE A 254 -3.04 2.72 -44.63
C PHE A 254 -4.08 1.69 -45.07
N ASP A 255 -4.43 0.75 -44.22
CA ASP A 255 -5.44 -0.28 -44.44
C ASP A 255 -6.73 0.08 -43.68
N GLU A 256 -7.73 0.58 -44.43
CA GLU A 256 -9.05 0.94 -43.85
C GLU A 256 -9.71 -0.22 -43.11
N ALA A 257 -9.59 -1.45 -43.61
CA ALA A 257 -10.23 -2.61 -43.02
C ALA A 257 -9.43 -3.09 -41.77
N GLY A 258 -8.10 -3.13 -41.86
CA GLY A 258 -7.23 -3.58 -40.78
C GLY A 258 -7.17 -2.60 -39.60
N PHE A 259 -7.42 -1.31 -39.83
CA PHE A 259 -7.39 -0.30 -38.77
C PHE A 259 -8.73 -0.12 -38.02
N LEU A 260 -9.78 -0.81 -38.48
CA LEU A 260 -11.01 -0.94 -37.70
C LEU A 260 -10.78 -1.92 -36.56
N PRO A 261 -10.99 -1.53 -35.30
CA PRO A 261 -10.85 -2.49 -34.18
C PRO A 261 -11.88 -3.61 -34.29
N HIS A 262 -11.39 -4.84 -34.28
CA HIS A 262 -12.19 -6.07 -34.31
C HIS A 262 -11.86 -6.96 -33.10
N PRO A 263 -12.40 -6.65 -31.92
CA PRO A 263 -12.08 -7.36 -30.69
C PRO A 263 -12.45 -8.84 -30.75
N ARG A 264 -11.62 -9.69 -30.14
CA ARG A 264 -11.85 -11.13 -30.00
C ARG A 264 -12.43 -11.41 -28.61
N GLU A 265 -13.76 -11.48 -28.54
CA GLU A 265 -14.52 -11.48 -27.28
C GLU A 265 -13.97 -12.42 -26.20
N GLY A 266 -13.84 -13.70 -26.49
CA GLY A 266 -13.36 -14.71 -25.54
C GLY A 266 -11.92 -14.42 -25.07
N GLU A 267 -11.04 -14.13 -26.02
CA GLU A 267 -9.61 -13.88 -25.72
C GLU A 267 -9.41 -12.61 -24.86
N VAL A 268 -10.18 -11.53 -25.11
CA VAL A 268 -10.12 -10.31 -24.29
C VAL A 268 -10.52 -10.60 -22.84
N ARG A 269 -11.62 -11.33 -22.65
CA ARG A 269 -12.12 -11.66 -21.31
C ARG A 269 -11.13 -12.51 -20.53
N ASP A 270 -10.59 -13.54 -21.16
CA ASP A 270 -9.66 -14.47 -20.50
C ASP A 270 -8.35 -13.79 -20.17
N LEU A 271 -7.77 -13.04 -21.11
CA LEU A 271 -6.52 -12.32 -20.89
C LEU A 271 -6.65 -11.26 -19.79
N PHE A 272 -7.73 -10.46 -19.80
CA PHE A 272 -7.95 -9.43 -18.79
C PHE A 272 -8.22 -10.02 -17.40
N LYS A 273 -8.89 -11.19 -17.32
CA LYS A 273 -9.01 -11.93 -16.06
C LYS A 273 -7.64 -12.38 -15.54
N GLN A 274 -6.82 -12.97 -16.42
CA GLN A 274 -5.47 -13.44 -16.07
C GLN A 274 -4.58 -12.30 -15.58
N LEU A 275 -4.70 -11.11 -16.17
CA LEU A 275 -3.95 -9.92 -15.81
C LEU A 275 -4.53 -9.16 -14.61
N GLY A 276 -5.70 -9.56 -14.09
CA GLY A 276 -6.39 -8.83 -13.03
C GLY A 276 -7.04 -7.52 -13.47
N PHE A 277 -7.31 -7.33 -14.77
CA PHE A 277 -7.80 -6.07 -15.37
C PHE A 277 -9.33 -6.00 -15.51
N ARG A 278 -10.08 -6.63 -14.62
CA ARG A 278 -11.54 -6.73 -14.71
C ARG A 278 -12.26 -5.39 -14.75
N ASN A 279 -11.78 -4.39 -14.01
CA ASN A 279 -12.33 -3.04 -14.05
C ASN A 279 -12.16 -2.40 -15.44
N LEU A 280 -11.06 -2.68 -16.14
CA LEU A 280 -10.87 -2.21 -17.50
C LEU A 280 -11.86 -2.83 -18.47
N LEU A 281 -12.26 -4.11 -18.28
CA LEU A 281 -13.31 -4.74 -19.08
C LEU A 281 -14.63 -3.95 -19.04
N LYS A 282 -15.11 -3.59 -17.83
CA LYS A 282 -16.32 -2.78 -17.68
C LYS A 282 -16.22 -1.43 -18.37
N ARG A 283 -15.06 -0.79 -18.26
CA ARG A 283 -14.81 0.52 -18.86
C ARG A 283 -14.71 0.44 -20.40
N PHE A 284 -14.15 -0.64 -20.96
CA PHE A 284 -14.19 -0.88 -22.42
C PHE A 284 -15.61 -1.17 -22.89
N ALA A 285 -16.40 -1.94 -22.13
CA ALA A 285 -17.79 -2.24 -22.46
C ALA A 285 -18.70 -1.00 -22.63
N ALA A 286 -18.32 0.13 -21.99
CA ALA A 286 -19.03 1.41 -22.16
C ALA A 286 -18.95 2.01 -23.58
N PHE A 287 -18.06 1.49 -24.44
CA PHE A 287 -17.94 1.91 -25.83
C PHE A 287 -18.67 0.90 -26.74
N ASP A 288 -19.49 1.39 -27.68
CA ASP A 288 -20.34 0.55 -28.56
C ASP A 288 -19.57 -0.62 -29.21
N ARG A 289 -18.32 -0.40 -29.61
CA ARG A 289 -17.46 -1.42 -30.24
C ARG A 289 -17.04 -2.55 -29.31
N PHE A 290 -17.11 -2.34 -28.02
CA PHE A 290 -16.76 -3.29 -26.97
C PHE A 290 -17.95 -3.67 -26.10
N ALA A 291 -19.17 -3.27 -26.47
CA ALA A 291 -20.40 -3.50 -25.71
C ALA A 291 -20.66 -5.01 -25.44
N PHE A 292 -20.15 -5.92 -26.29
CA PHE A 292 -20.22 -7.36 -26.06
C PHE A 292 -19.43 -7.80 -24.81
N LEU A 293 -18.51 -6.97 -24.29
CA LEU A 293 -17.81 -7.25 -23.04
C LEU A 293 -18.69 -7.03 -21.81
N GLU A 294 -19.85 -6.36 -21.98
CA GLU A 294 -20.83 -6.23 -20.93
C GLU A 294 -21.31 -7.63 -20.49
N GLN A 295 -21.10 -7.96 -19.24
CA GLN A 295 -21.66 -9.20 -18.70
C GLN A 295 -23.16 -9.00 -18.55
N ALA A 296 -23.95 -9.95 -19.01
CA ALA A 296 -25.34 -10.01 -18.62
C ALA A 296 -25.39 -10.13 -17.09
N GLU A 297 -25.73 -9.04 -16.40
CA GLU A 297 -25.92 -9.05 -14.97
C GLU A 297 -27.15 -9.94 -14.69
N GLU A 298 -26.94 -11.03 -13.92
CA GLU A 298 -28.06 -11.79 -13.39
C GLU A 298 -28.83 -10.87 -12.44
N THR A 299 -29.96 -10.38 -12.93
CA THR A 299 -30.83 -9.52 -12.12
C THR A 299 -31.60 -10.36 -11.10
N VAL A 300 -31.41 -10.05 -9.84
CA VAL A 300 -32.20 -10.64 -8.74
C VAL A 300 -33.40 -9.74 -8.45
N THR A 301 -34.55 -10.31 -8.27
CA THR A 301 -35.76 -9.54 -7.93
C THR A 301 -35.92 -9.44 -6.42
N LEU A 302 -36.06 -8.22 -5.91
CA LEU A 302 -36.37 -7.97 -4.51
C LEU A 302 -37.81 -8.45 -4.24
N LYS A 303 -37.97 -9.37 -3.28
CA LYS A 303 -39.25 -9.90 -2.87
C LYS A 303 -39.73 -9.27 -1.58
N GLN A 304 -41.05 -9.21 -1.40
CA GLN A 304 -41.63 -8.75 -0.12
C GLN A 304 -41.47 -9.80 0.95
N LEU A 305 -41.13 -9.40 2.18
CA LEU A 305 -40.92 -10.31 3.35
C LEU A 305 -42.14 -11.18 3.70
N LYS A 306 -43.34 -10.86 3.18
CA LYS A 306 -44.54 -11.70 3.38
C LYS A 306 -44.37 -13.15 2.93
N GLU A 307 -43.42 -13.44 2.05
CA GLU A 307 -43.13 -14.75 1.50
C GLU A 307 -42.10 -15.53 2.33
N LEU A 308 -41.26 -14.85 3.16
CA LEU A 308 -40.27 -15.46 4.03
C LEU A 308 -40.75 -15.46 5.48
N LYS A 309 -40.66 -16.58 6.16
CA LYS A 309 -41.02 -16.75 7.58
C LYS A 309 -39.76 -17.10 8.38
N ALA A 310 -39.72 -16.72 9.64
CA ALA A 310 -38.60 -17.01 10.54
C ALA A 310 -38.18 -18.50 10.54
N ARG A 311 -39.15 -19.46 10.38
CA ARG A 311 -38.85 -20.88 10.26
C ARG A 311 -38.09 -21.27 8.99
N ASP A 312 -38.16 -20.43 7.94
CA ASP A 312 -37.59 -20.74 6.63
C ASP A 312 -36.07 -20.46 6.59
N VAL A 313 -35.53 -19.78 7.59
CA VAL A 313 -34.09 -19.54 7.76
C VAL A 313 -33.40 -20.57 8.64
N LYS A 314 -34.17 -21.39 9.33
CA LYS A 314 -33.65 -22.43 10.24
C LYS A 314 -32.85 -23.49 9.48
N GLY A 315 -31.57 -23.68 9.87
CA GLY A 315 -30.68 -24.63 9.22
C GLY A 315 -30.35 -24.30 7.77
N GLN A 316 -30.53 -23.02 7.37
CA GLN A 316 -30.24 -22.54 6.02
C GLN A 316 -29.03 -21.57 6.03
N THR A 317 -28.36 -21.49 4.89
CA THR A 317 -27.40 -20.39 4.62
C THR A 317 -28.19 -19.11 4.33
N VAL A 318 -27.94 -18.09 5.11
CA VAL A 318 -28.59 -16.77 4.98
C VAL A 318 -27.50 -15.72 4.79
N ALA A 319 -27.53 -14.94 3.72
CA ALA A 319 -26.68 -13.76 3.65
C ALA A 319 -27.44 -12.55 4.17
N LEU A 320 -26.67 -11.63 4.79
CA LEU A 320 -27.20 -10.46 5.46
C LEU A 320 -26.36 -9.23 5.06
N ALA A 321 -27.06 -8.15 4.72
CA ALA A 321 -26.48 -6.82 4.64
C ALA A 321 -27.31 -5.85 5.48
N ALA A 322 -26.64 -4.94 6.19
CA ALA A 322 -27.29 -4.03 7.11
C ALA A 322 -26.63 -2.65 7.16
N LEU A 323 -27.43 -1.63 7.45
CA LEU A 323 -26.94 -0.31 7.83
C LEU A 323 -26.97 -0.21 9.36
N TYR A 324 -25.85 0.24 9.93
CA TYR A 324 -25.66 0.34 11.38
C TYR A 324 -25.65 1.80 11.82
N GLU A 325 -26.38 2.09 12.90
CA GLU A 325 -26.29 3.34 13.64
C GLU A 325 -25.47 3.10 14.90
N ASN A 326 -24.23 3.60 14.91
CA ASN A 326 -23.31 3.43 16.00
C ASN A 326 -23.25 4.69 16.87
N THR A 327 -23.33 4.51 18.19
CA THR A 327 -23.03 5.52 19.19
C THR A 327 -22.04 4.94 20.20
N PRO A 328 -21.41 5.75 21.07
CA PRO A 328 -20.51 5.25 22.10
C PRO A 328 -21.14 4.10 22.90
N GLY A 329 -20.51 2.93 22.93
CA GLY A 329 -20.99 1.74 23.66
C GLY A 329 -22.29 1.13 23.17
N HIS A 330 -22.83 1.53 22.02
CA HIS A 330 -24.10 1.00 21.51
C HIS A 330 -24.13 0.95 19.98
N SER A 331 -24.77 -0.09 19.44
CA SER A 331 -25.00 -0.27 18.00
C SER A 331 -26.39 -0.80 17.75
N LYS A 332 -27.05 -0.32 16.71
CA LYS A 332 -28.34 -0.87 16.25
C LYS A 332 -28.38 -0.93 14.73
N ILE A 333 -29.18 -1.85 14.21
CA ILE A 333 -29.43 -1.95 12.77
C ILE A 333 -30.62 -1.03 12.43
N SER A 334 -30.44 -0.15 11.45
CA SER A 334 -31.51 0.73 10.91
C SER A 334 -32.16 0.13 9.67
N THR A 335 -31.40 -0.59 8.85
CA THR A 335 -31.88 -1.28 7.64
C THR A 335 -31.28 -2.67 7.61
N LEU A 336 -32.10 -3.68 7.32
CA LEU A 336 -31.71 -5.07 7.23
C LEU A 336 -32.25 -5.68 5.95
N THR A 337 -31.39 -6.37 5.20
CA THR A 337 -31.78 -7.16 4.04
C THR A 337 -31.22 -8.57 4.17
N LEU A 338 -32.04 -9.56 3.88
CA LEU A 338 -31.69 -10.97 3.89
C LEU A 338 -31.71 -11.54 2.48
N ALA A 339 -30.73 -12.35 2.14
CA ALA A 339 -30.71 -13.16 0.92
C ALA A 339 -30.65 -14.65 1.30
N VAL A 340 -31.52 -15.43 0.72
CA VAL A 340 -31.60 -16.89 0.86
C VAL A 340 -31.75 -17.53 -0.51
N GLU A 341 -31.73 -18.86 -0.58
CA GLU A 341 -31.99 -19.55 -1.83
C GLU A 341 -33.35 -19.11 -2.41
N GLY A 342 -33.32 -18.56 -3.61
CA GLY A 342 -34.52 -18.12 -4.34
C GLY A 342 -34.99 -16.69 -4.11
N GLY A 343 -34.32 -15.86 -3.32
CA GLY A 343 -34.70 -14.44 -3.25
C GLY A 343 -33.96 -13.56 -2.24
N VAL A 344 -34.21 -12.28 -2.39
CA VAL A 344 -33.70 -11.22 -1.51
C VAL A 344 -34.89 -10.50 -0.88
N TYR A 345 -34.81 -10.23 0.42
CA TYR A 345 -35.93 -9.75 1.21
C TYR A 345 -35.52 -8.59 2.11
N GLU A 346 -36.21 -7.47 2.00
CA GLU A 346 -36.03 -6.34 2.92
C GLU A 346 -36.86 -6.55 4.21
N VAL A 347 -36.20 -6.37 5.34
CA VAL A 347 -36.80 -6.51 6.67
C VAL A 347 -37.31 -5.14 7.13
N LYS A 348 -38.57 -5.08 7.61
CA LYS A 348 -39.09 -3.86 8.20
C LYS A 348 -38.38 -3.56 9.52
N SER A 349 -38.16 -2.29 9.81
CA SER A 349 -37.42 -1.85 10.99
C SER A 349 -38.01 -2.38 12.31
N GLU A 350 -39.35 -2.51 12.39
CA GLU A 350 -40.08 -3.06 13.55
C GLU A 350 -39.82 -4.56 13.78
N ASP A 351 -39.44 -5.30 12.74
CA ASP A 351 -39.25 -6.77 12.77
C ASP A 351 -37.76 -7.16 12.92
N ILE A 352 -36.79 -6.23 12.88
CA ILE A 352 -35.34 -6.52 12.89
C ILE A 352 -34.96 -7.40 14.09
N GLY A 353 -35.41 -7.08 15.31
CA GLY A 353 -35.10 -7.87 16.52
C GLY A 353 -35.60 -9.30 16.42
N GLN A 354 -36.79 -9.53 15.87
CA GLN A 354 -37.36 -10.87 15.67
C GLN A 354 -36.52 -11.66 14.64
N TRP A 355 -36.06 -11.00 13.56
CA TRP A 355 -35.26 -11.66 12.54
C TRP A 355 -33.86 -11.98 13.05
N LEU A 356 -33.23 -11.10 13.81
CA LEU A 356 -31.94 -11.39 14.43
C LEU A 356 -32.02 -12.62 15.36
N THR A 357 -33.12 -12.75 16.13
CA THR A 357 -33.35 -13.95 16.95
C THR A 357 -33.54 -15.19 16.09
N ALA A 358 -34.27 -15.09 14.97
CA ALA A 358 -34.45 -16.22 14.06
C ALA A 358 -33.17 -16.71 13.40
N LEU A 359 -32.21 -15.78 13.17
CA LEU A 359 -30.89 -16.08 12.57
C LEU A 359 -29.96 -16.89 13.50
N GLU A 360 -30.24 -16.96 14.82
CA GLU A 360 -29.51 -17.87 15.74
C GLU A 360 -29.67 -19.34 15.35
N ASP A 361 -30.83 -19.71 14.75
CA ASP A 361 -31.11 -21.05 14.27
C ASP A 361 -30.63 -21.34 12.83
N SER A 362 -30.02 -20.40 12.14
CA SER A 362 -29.46 -20.58 10.78
C SER A 362 -28.24 -21.51 10.79
N GLU A 363 -27.96 -22.17 9.68
CA GLU A 363 -26.73 -22.93 9.53
C GLU A 363 -25.52 -21.97 9.53
N VAL A 364 -25.62 -20.89 8.77
CA VAL A 364 -24.61 -19.83 8.70
C VAL A 364 -25.25 -18.51 8.27
N VAL A 365 -24.77 -17.40 8.85
CA VAL A 365 -25.12 -16.03 8.51
C VAL A 365 -23.93 -15.38 7.82
N VAL A 366 -24.01 -15.24 6.50
CA VAL A 366 -22.94 -14.69 5.67
C VAL A 366 -23.05 -13.17 5.60
N THR A 367 -21.98 -12.45 5.85
CA THR A 367 -21.98 -10.97 5.82
C THR A 367 -20.63 -10.44 5.32
N ALA A 368 -20.56 -9.15 5.05
CA ALA A 368 -19.32 -8.41 4.74
C ALA A 368 -18.84 -7.55 5.93
N ASP A 369 -19.54 -7.55 7.06
CA ASP A 369 -19.16 -6.86 8.30
C ASP A 369 -19.69 -7.61 9.52
N GLY A 370 -19.02 -8.70 9.86
CA GLY A 370 -19.42 -9.58 10.96
C GLY A 370 -19.30 -8.91 12.33
N LYS A 371 -18.28 -8.11 12.55
CA LYS A 371 -18.06 -7.42 13.82
C LYS A 371 -19.18 -6.40 14.13
N SER A 372 -19.60 -5.59 13.15
CA SER A 372 -20.72 -4.65 13.33
C SER A 372 -22.04 -5.40 13.57
N LEU A 373 -22.24 -6.52 12.90
CA LEU A 373 -23.38 -7.39 13.14
C LEU A 373 -23.38 -7.91 14.58
N TYR A 374 -22.27 -8.41 15.10
CA TYR A 374 -22.16 -8.84 16.48
C TYR A 374 -22.42 -7.71 17.48
N LYS A 375 -21.92 -6.49 17.23
CA LYS A 375 -22.20 -5.33 18.11
C LYS A 375 -23.70 -5.05 18.19
N ALA A 376 -24.39 -5.00 17.07
CA ALA A 376 -25.82 -4.74 17.03
C ALA A 376 -26.64 -5.90 17.66
N ALA A 377 -26.27 -7.14 17.42
CA ALA A 377 -26.90 -8.33 18.01
C ALA A 377 -26.74 -8.35 19.54
N LEU A 378 -25.53 -8.10 20.05
CA LEU A 378 -25.26 -8.01 21.49
C LEU A 378 -26.08 -6.90 22.16
N CYS A 379 -26.19 -5.73 21.53
CA CYS A 379 -27.05 -4.66 22.04
C CYS A 379 -28.54 -5.01 22.03
N ALA A 380 -28.97 -5.90 21.14
CA ALA A 380 -30.33 -6.44 21.10
C ALA A 380 -30.55 -7.66 22.05
N GLY A 381 -29.53 -8.06 22.83
CA GLY A 381 -29.58 -9.19 23.74
C GLY A 381 -29.40 -10.55 23.08
N ILE A 382 -28.89 -10.60 21.86
CA ILE A 382 -28.69 -11.81 21.05
C ILE A 382 -27.19 -12.16 21.07
N GLY A 383 -26.85 -13.33 21.60
CA GLY A 383 -25.46 -13.68 21.91
C GLY A 383 -24.74 -14.57 20.92
N ALA A 384 -25.46 -15.35 20.13
CA ALA A 384 -24.86 -16.46 19.36
C ALA A 384 -25.36 -16.53 17.92
N LEU A 385 -24.83 -15.66 17.05
CA LEU A 385 -25.04 -15.75 15.61
C LEU A 385 -23.93 -16.61 14.96
N PRO A 386 -24.26 -17.54 14.04
CA PRO A 386 -23.26 -18.30 13.29
C PRO A 386 -22.69 -17.48 12.11
N VAL A 387 -21.93 -16.44 12.40
CA VAL A 387 -21.46 -15.46 11.40
C VAL A 387 -20.30 -16.00 10.59
N TYR A 388 -20.32 -15.75 9.27
CA TYR A 388 -19.24 -15.94 8.33
C TYR A 388 -18.99 -14.63 7.57
N ASP A 389 -17.88 -13.95 7.87
CA ASP A 389 -17.50 -12.72 7.20
C ASP A 389 -16.63 -12.98 5.97
N VAL A 390 -17.16 -12.65 4.78
CA VAL A 390 -16.46 -12.87 3.51
C VAL A 390 -15.28 -11.90 3.32
N THR A 391 -15.30 -10.72 3.96
CA THR A 391 -14.20 -9.74 3.89
C THR A 391 -13.03 -10.19 4.75
N LEU A 392 -13.31 -10.72 5.94
CA LEU A 392 -12.32 -11.32 6.82
C LEU A 392 -11.67 -12.55 6.19
N ALA A 393 -12.46 -13.40 5.54
CA ALA A 393 -11.97 -14.53 4.79
C ALA A 393 -11.06 -14.10 3.62
N ALA A 394 -11.45 -13.06 2.89
CA ALA A 394 -10.64 -12.50 1.80
C ALA A 394 -9.33 -11.87 2.29
N TYR A 395 -9.33 -11.24 3.47
CA TYR A 395 -8.10 -10.77 4.11
C TYR A 395 -7.10 -11.91 4.37
N LEU A 396 -7.56 -13.07 4.81
CA LEU A 396 -6.67 -14.21 5.03
C LEU A 396 -6.06 -14.75 3.74
N LEU A 397 -6.77 -14.64 2.61
CA LEU A 397 -6.28 -15.04 1.29
C LEU A 397 -5.19 -14.10 0.74
N ASP A 398 -5.29 -12.79 1.01
CA ASP A 398 -4.28 -11.79 0.62
C ASP A 398 -4.18 -10.66 1.66
N PRO A 399 -3.40 -10.83 2.74
CA PRO A 399 -3.27 -9.84 3.82
C PRO A 399 -2.46 -8.58 3.45
N THR A 400 -2.03 -8.45 2.19
CA THR A 400 -1.21 -7.32 1.73
C THR A 400 -2.04 -6.15 1.20
N ARG A 401 -3.35 -6.31 1.08
CA ARG A 401 -4.27 -5.28 0.60
C ARG A 401 -4.62 -4.27 1.69
N THR A 402 -5.01 -3.08 1.25
CA THR A 402 -5.44 -1.99 2.14
C THR A 402 -6.95 -1.98 2.40
N ALA A 403 -7.74 -2.67 1.57
CA ALA A 403 -9.19 -2.77 1.70
C ALA A 403 -9.74 -4.04 1.01
N TYR A 404 -10.82 -4.57 1.57
CA TYR A 404 -11.50 -5.80 1.14
C TYR A 404 -12.98 -5.56 0.80
N GLY A 405 -13.30 -4.38 0.28
CA GLY A 405 -14.67 -4.01 -0.09
C GLY A 405 -15.25 -4.85 -1.23
N LEU A 406 -16.56 -4.72 -1.44
CA LEU A 406 -17.32 -5.56 -2.40
C LEU A 406 -16.77 -5.52 -3.82
N THR A 407 -16.25 -4.37 -4.27
CA THR A 407 -15.62 -4.24 -5.60
C THR A 407 -14.39 -5.15 -5.73
N TYR A 408 -13.53 -5.17 -4.70
CA TYR A 408 -12.37 -6.08 -4.69
C TYR A 408 -12.81 -7.55 -4.69
N LEU A 409 -13.80 -7.91 -3.88
CA LEU A 409 -14.34 -9.27 -3.83
C LEU A 409 -14.94 -9.69 -5.18
N SER A 410 -15.65 -8.78 -5.84
CA SER A 410 -16.17 -9.00 -7.20
C SER A 410 -15.07 -9.29 -8.21
N GLU A 411 -13.97 -8.53 -8.13
CA GLU A 411 -12.79 -8.73 -9.00
C GLU A 411 -12.10 -10.06 -8.74
N VAL A 412 -11.83 -10.41 -7.50
CA VAL A 412 -11.09 -11.60 -7.11
C VAL A 412 -11.87 -12.89 -7.41
N PHE A 413 -13.16 -12.93 -7.03
CA PHE A 413 -13.97 -14.13 -7.18
C PHE A 413 -14.75 -14.20 -8.51
N GLY A 414 -14.64 -13.18 -9.37
CA GLY A 414 -15.28 -13.17 -10.68
C GLY A 414 -16.80 -13.18 -10.63
N ARG A 415 -17.38 -12.67 -9.55
CA ARG A 415 -18.82 -12.55 -9.37
C ARG A 415 -19.24 -11.10 -9.65
N PRO A 416 -20.29 -10.87 -10.48
CA PRO A 416 -20.81 -9.51 -10.65
C PRO A 416 -21.46 -9.01 -9.36
N LEU A 417 -21.38 -7.70 -9.13
CA LEU A 417 -22.25 -7.04 -8.16
C LEU A 417 -23.64 -7.00 -8.78
N ASN A 418 -24.57 -7.83 -8.31
CA ASN A 418 -25.91 -7.97 -8.87
C ASN A 418 -26.69 -6.67 -8.71
N GLU A 419 -27.41 -6.23 -9.75
CA GLU A 419 -28.45 -5.25 -9.60
C GLU A 419 -29.76 -5.91 -9.18
N VAL A 420 -30.23 -5.57 -7.98
CA VAL A 420 -31.55 -5.98 -7.51
C VAL A 420 -32.61 -5.01 -8.05
N LYS A 421 -33.51 -5.51 -8.90
CA LYS A 421 -34.61 -4.70 -9.45
C LYS A 421 -35.76 -4.63 -8.47
N GLY A 422 -36.17 -3.44 -8.04
CA GLY A 422 -37.31 -3.19 -7.17
C GLY A 422 -37.69 -1.70 -7.18
N GLU A 423 -38.75 -1.31 -6.47
CA GLU A 423 -39.28 0.08 -6.43
C GLU A 423 -38.32 1.08 -5.73
N ALA A 424 -37.27 0.59 -5.05
CA ALA A 424 -36.16 1.39 -4.52
C ALA A 424 -34.83 0.73 -4.89
N GLN A 425 -33.85 1.54 -5.35
CA GLN A 425 -32.44 1.12 -5.42
C GLN A 425 -31.97 0.94 -3.97
N ASN A 426 -31.89 -0.31 -3.53
CA ASN A 426 -31.50 -0.63 -2.17
C ASN A 426 -30.08 -1.23 -2.18
N GLU A 427 -29.09 -0.44 -1.72
CA GLU A 427 -27.68 -0.85 -1.67
C GLU A 427 -27.51 -2.11 -0.85
N THR A 428 -28.24 -2.27 0.28
CA THR A 428 -28.18 -3.47 1.11
C THR A 428 -28.73 -4.71 0.42
N ALA A 429 -29.69 -4.55 -0.50
CA ALA A 429 -30.22 -5.67 -1.26
C ALA A 429 -29.20 -6.23 -2.27
N ASN A 430 -28.50 -5.32 -2.97
CA ASN A 430 -27.40 -5.70 -3.86
C ASN A 430 -26.25 -6.36 -3.09
N GLU A 431 -25.90 -5.82 -1.94
CA GLU A 431 -24.88 -6.37 -1.06
C GLU A 431 -25.27 -7.77 -0.55
N ALA A 432 -26.48 -7.95 0.00
CA ALA A 432 -26.93 -9.25 0.49
C ALA A 432 -26.92 -10.33 -0.60
N ALA A 433 -27.44 -10.00 -1.80
CA ALA A 433 -27.43 -10.91 -2.95
C ALA A 433 -26.00 -11.29 -3.36
N PHE A 434 -25.10 -10.29 -3.42
CA PHE A 434 -23.72 -10.50 -3.80
C PHE A 434 -22.97 -11.35 -2.76
N VAL A 435 -23.09 -11.01 -1.48
CA VAL A 435 -22.48 -11.74 -0.37
C VAL A 435 -22.95 -13.20 -0.33
N TYR A 436 -24.26 -13.45 -0.59
CA TYR A 436 -24.78 -14.82 -0.74
C TYR A 436 -24.03 -15.59 -1.84
N SER A 437 -23.80 -14.95 -3.00
CA SER A 437 -23.11 -15.56 -4.14
C SER A 437 -21.62 -15.84 -3.89
N LEU A 438 -21.02 -15.17 -2.91
CA LEU A 438 -19.59 -15.29 -2.57
C LEU A 438 -19.28 -16.43 -1.59
N TYR A 439 -20.26 -16.86 -0.77
CA TYR A 439 -20.00 -17.80 0.32
C TYR A 439 -19.25 -19.05 -0.14
N GLY A 440 -19.80 -19.81 -1.10
CA GLY A 440 -19.16 -21.02 -1.61
C GLY A 440 -17.77 -20.79 -2.22
N PRO A 441 -17.61 -19.83 -3.15
CA PRO A 441 -16.31 -19.51 -3.72
C PRO A 441 -15.24 -19.08 -2.71
N VAL A 442 -15.60 -18.31 -1.69
CA VAL A 442 -14.68 -17.86 -0.65
C VAL A 442 -14.28 -19.02 0.27
N GLN A 443 -15.25 -19.84 0.67
CA GLN A 443 -15.02 -21.05 1.47
C GLN A 443 -14.07 -22.01 0.75
N GLN A 444 -14.31 -22.28 -0.53
CA GLN A 444 -13.45 -23.12 -1.34
C GLN A 444 -12.02 -22.56 -1.42
N ALA A 445 -11.86 -21.25 -1.62
CA ALA A 445 -10.55 -20.61 -1.69
C ALA A 445 -9.76 -20.72 -0.36
N LEU A 446 -10.43 -20.59 0.80
CA LEU A 446 -9.82 -20.84 2.10
C LEU A 446 -9.38 -22.30 2.26
N GLU A 447 -10.21 -23.25 1.86
CA GLU A 447 -9.90 -24.67 1.93
C GLU A 447 -8.70 -25.04 1.05
N GLU A 448 -8.68 -24.59 -0.21
CA GLU A 448 -7.57 -24.80 -1.14
C GLU A 448 -6.23 -24.24 -0.63
N LYS A 449 -6.26 -23.14 0.13
CA LYS A 449 -5.10 -22.55 0.76
C LYS A 449 -4.78 -23.11 2.15
N GLY A 450 -5.62 -23.99 2.70
CA GLY A 450 -5.47 -24.55 4.05
C GLY A 450 -5.68 -23.51 5.16
N LEU A 451 -6.52 -22.51 4.93
CA LEU A 451 -6.78 -21.40 5.83
C LEU A 451 -8.08 -21.55 6.65
N SER A 452 -8.94 -22.52 6.32
CA SER A 452 -10.22 -22.76 7.02
C SER A 452 -10.04 -22.96 8.54
N PRO A 453 -9.06 -23.76 9.03
CA PRO A 453 -8.86 -23.90 10.47
C PRO A 453 -8.51 -22.58 11.17
N LEU A 454 -7.66 -21.73 10.55
CA LEU A 454 -7.31 -20.43 11.08
C LEU A 454 -8.53 -19.49 11.14
N PHE A 455 -9.34 -19.49 10.08
CA PHE A 455 -10.56 -18.70 10.02
C PHE A 455 -11.54 -19.12 11.11
N GLU A 456 -11.86 -20.41 11.20
CA GLU A 456 -12.89 -20.96 12.09
C GLU A 456 -12.50 -20.93 13.58
N THR A 457 -11.22 -21.16 13.89
CA THR A 457 -10.78 -21.27 15.29
C THR A 457 -10.24 -19.98 15.89
N ILE A 458 -9.74 -19.05 15.06
CA ILE A 458 -9.09 -17.84 15.53
C ILE A 458 -9.84 -16.58 15.08
N GLU A 459 -9.98 -16.38 13.76
CA GLU A 459 -10.37 -15.08 13.24
C GLU A 459 -11.88 -14.81 13.33
N SER A 460 -12.72 -15.76 12.95
CA SER A 460 -14.18 -15.57 13.04
C SER A 460 -14.68 -15.45 14.48
N PRO A 461 -14.25 -16.27 15.46
CA PRO A 461 -14.63 -16.06 16.86
C PRO A 461 -14.14 -14.72 17.44
N LEU A 462 -13.01 -14.22 16.93
CA LEU A 462 -12.43 -12.96 17.38
C LEU A 462 -13.31 -11.76 17.06
N GLU A 463 -14.08 -11.76 15.97
CA GLU A 463 -15.01 -10.67 15.64
C GLU A 463 -15.98 -10.38 16.78
N ARG A 464 -16.55 -11.44 17.36
CA ARG A 464 -17.46 -11.32 18.50
C ARG A 464 -16.73 -10.82 19.75
N THR A 465 -15.53 -11.36 20.02
CA THR A 465 -14.68 -10.91 21.13
C THR A 465 -14.36 -9.41 21.02
N LEU A 466 -13.96 -8.95 19.83
CA LEU A 466 -13.68 -7.54 19.58
C LEU A 466 -14.95 -6.67 19.67
N ALA A 467 -16.09 -7.17 19.20
CA ALA A 467 -17.37 -6.49 19.34
C ALA A 467 -17.71 -6.21 20.82
N VAL A 468 -17.53 -7.22 21.70
CA VAL A 468 -17.71 -7.06 23.15
C VAL A 468 -16.75 -6.01 23.73
N MET A 469 -15.46 -6.07 23.37
CA MET A 469 -14.45 -5.12 23.84
C MET A 469 -14.76 -3.68 23.39
N GLU A 470 -15.16 -3.51 22.14
CA GLU A 470 -15.54 -2.19 21.57
C GLU A 470 -16.79 -1.61 22.27
N LEU A 471 -17.76 -2.46 22.64
CA LEU A 471 -18.93 -2.04 23.41
C LEU A 471 -18.62 -1.71 24.88
N ASN A 472 -17.63 -2.39 25.48
CA ASN A 472 -17.20 -2.12 26.86
C ASN A 472 -16.56 -0.73 26.98
N GLY A 473 -15.73 -0.32 26.03
CA GLY A 473 -14.92 0.91 26.10
C GLY A 473 -13.96 0.90 27.30
N PHE A 474 -13.19 1.97 27.48
CA PHE A 474 -12.22 2.09 28.57
C PHE A 474 -12.42 3.42 29.30
N THR A 475 -12.60 3.40 30.59
CA THR A 475 -12.85 4.61 31.40
C THR A 475 -11.61 5.48 31.51
N VAL A 476 -11.82 6.79 31.33
CA VAL A 476 -10.77 7.81 31.42
C VAL A 476 -11.11 8.79 32.55
N ASN A 477 -10.21 8.95 33.50
CA ASN A 477 -10.33 9.97 34.53
C ASN A 477 -9.98 11.36 33.95
N ARG A 478 -10.99 12.16 33.67
CA ARG A 478 -10.86 13.50 33.07
C ARG A 478 -10.02 14.45 33.92
N ASP A 479 -10.20 14.46 35.22
CA ASP A 479 -9.48 15.37 36.11
C ASP A 479 -7.96 15.12 36.04
N ARG A 480 -7.55 13.88 36.07
CA ARG A 480 -6.14 13.51 35.92
C ARG A 480 -5.58 13.83 34.52
N LEU A 481 -6.40 13.66 33.49
CA LEU A 481 -6.01 14.02 32.12
C LEU A 481 -5.77 15.53 31.99
N GLU A 482 -6.70 16.36 32.54
CA GLU A 482 -6.59 17.80 32.50
C GLU A 482 -5.41 18.31 33.35
N GLU A 483 -5.19 17.72 34.53
CA GLU A 483 -4.03 18.06 35.39
C GLU A 483 -2.72 17.78 34.63
N MET A 484 -2.58 16.59 34.04
CA MET A 484 -1.40 16.24 33.26
C MET A 484 -1.22 17.17 32.07
N LYS A 485 -2.29 17.51 31.34
CA LYS A 485 -2.25 18.43 30.19
C LYS A 485 -1.74 19.81 30.63
N ALA A 486 -2.21 20.33 31.77
CA ALA A 486 -1.75 21.60 32.32
C ALA A 486 -0.27 21.56 32.71
N ASP A 487 0.20 20.46 33.33
CA ASP A 487 1.59 20.28 33.74
C ASP A 487 2.54 20.20 32.54
N LEU A 488 2.24 19.32 31.55
CA LEU A 488 3.06 19.19 30.36
C LEU A 488 3.06 20.46 29.49
N SER A 489 1.94 21.19 29.46
CA SER A 489 1.88 22.47 28.74
C SER A 489 2.79 23.52 29.40
N ARG A 490 2.77 23.65 30.74
CA ARG A 490 3.70 24.54 31.44
C ARG A 490 5.15 24.21 31.21
N GLU A 491 5.49 22.90 31.20
CA GLU A 491 6.85 22.43 30.91
C GLU A 491 7.26 22.75 29.46
N ALA A 492 6.37 22.53 28.49
CA ALA A 492 6.62 22.87 27.10
C ALA A 492 6.82 24.37 26.88
N ASP A 493 6.00 25.23 27.49
CA ASP A 493 6.11 26.67 27.36
C ASP A 493 7.40 27.23 28.00
N ALA A 494 7.85 26.63 29.11
CA ALA A 494 9.16 26.94 29.70
C ALA A 494 10.32 26.58 28.76
N LEU A 495 10.27 25.38 28.16
CA LEU A 495 11.27 24.93 27.17
C LEU A 495 11.25 25.80 25.91
N GLU A 496 10.08 26.21 25.44
CA GLU A 496 9.95 27.12 24.30
C GLU A 496 10.68 28.44 24.54
N THR A 497 10.50 29.02 25.73
CA THR A 497 11.20 30.23 26.13
C THR A 497 12.71 30.03 26.15
N GLU A 498 13.21 28.96 26.78
CA GLU A 498 14.63 28.63 26.82
C GLU A 498 15.23 28.42 25.42
N ILE A 499 14.45 27.76 24.50
CA ILE A 499 14.89 27.55 23.12
C ILE A 499 14.99 28.88 22.37
N TYR A 500 14.05 29.80 22.56
CA TYR A 500 14.11 31.13 21.96
C TYR A 500 15.28 31.99 22.48
N ASP A 501 15.54 31.91 23.77
CA ASP A 501 16.66 32.58 24.39
C ASP A 501 18.02 32.08 23.80
N LEU A 502 18.16 30.76 23.63
CA LEU A 502 19.35 30.15 23.04
C LEU A 502 19.48 30.44 21.53
N ALA A 503 18.37 30.52 20.81
CA ALA A 503 18.33 30.84 19.40
C ALA A 503 18.51 32.35 19.10
N GLY A 504 18.24 33.20 20.10
CA GLY A 504 18.26 34.67 19.97
C GLY A 504 17.04 35.26 19.25
N GLU A 505 16.05 34.44 18.89
CA GLU A 505 14.81 34.85 18.21
C GLU A 505 13.69 33.80 18.38
N SER A 506 12.44 34.24 18.20
CA SER A 506 11.29 33.36 18.17
C SER A 506 11.07 32.78 16.78
N PHE A 507 10.73 31.49 16.72
CA PHE A 507 10.45 30.75 15.48
C PHE A 507 9.55 29.54 15.76
N ASN A 508 8.93 28.95 14.72
CA ASN A 508 8.15 27.74 14.92
C ASN A 508 9.09 26.52 15.05
N ILE A 509 9.28 26.02 16.28
CA ILE A 509 10.14 24.87 16.61
C ILE A 509 9.68 23.58 15.91
N ASN A 510 8.39 23.46 15.60
CA ASN A 510 7.84 22.31 14.87
C ASN A 510 8.04 22.42 13.35
N SER A 511 8.35 23.61 12.82
CA SER A 511 8.66 23.78 11.41
C SER A 511 10.06 23.29 11.09
N THR A 512 10.17 22.16 10.41
CA THR A 512 11.46 21.59 9.98
C THR A 512 12.31 22.59 9.17
N LYS A 513 11.64 23.45 8.38
CA LYS A 513 12.31 24.48 7.58
C LYS A 513 12.91 25.60 8.45
N GLN A 514 12.11 26.16 9.38
CA GLN A 514 12.59 27.25 10.26
C GLN A 514 13.65 26.74 11.22
N LEU A 515 13.43 25.59 11.82
CA LEU A 515 14.43 24.96 12.70
C LEU A 515 15.73 24.65 11.95
N GLY A 516 15.64 24.17 10.70
CA GLY A 516 16.84 23.94 9.86
C GLY A 516 17.66 25.21 9.64
N VAL A 517 17.01 26.37 9.39
CA VAL A 517 17.71 27.67 9.27
C VAL A 517 18.38 28.05 10.59
N ILE A 518 17.69 27.91 11.72
CA ILE A 518 18.26 28.25 13.04
C ILE A 518 19.51 27.39 13.32
N LEU A 519 19.36 26.04 13.26
CA LEU A 519 20.44 25.14 13.66
C LEU A 519 21.63 25.17 12.71
N PHE A 520 21.40 25.13 11.39
CA PHE A 520 22.46 24.90 10.41
C PHE A 520 22.99 26.18 9.76
N GLU A 521 22.17 27.25 9.62
CA GLU A 521 22.63 28.49 8.98
C GLU A 521 23.03 29.56 10.02
N LYS A 522 22.26 29.71 11.11
CA LYS A 522 22.53 30.73 12.13
C LYS A 522 23.47 30.27 13.23
N MET A 523 23.22 29.09 13.77
CA MET A 523 24.06 28.52 14.84
C MET A 523 25.28 27.75 14.28
N GLY A 524 25.31 27.44 12.97
CA GLY A 524 26.44 26.80 12.30
C GLY A 524 26.71 25.35 12.71
N LEU A 525 25.69 24.61 13.16
CA LEU A 525 25.85 23.19 13.48
C LEU A 525 26.14 22.34 12.21
N PRO A 526 26.87 21.24 12.33
CA PRO A 526 27.20 20.40 11.18
C PRO A 526 25.96 19.76 10.55
N ILE A 527 25.92 19.78 9.20
CA ILE A 527 24.83 19.21 8.42
C ILE A 527 25.06 17.71 8.27
N ILE A 528 24.30 16.90 9.00
CA ILE A 528 24.40 15.44 8.97
C ILE A 528 23.65 14.87 7.77
N LYS A 529 22.43 15.38 7.48
CA LYS A 529 21.58 14.88 6.40
C LYS A 529 20.80 15.99 5.72
N LYS A 530 20.72 15.94 4.38
CA LYS A 530 19.87 16.81 3.56
C LYS A 530 18.67 16.03 3.01
N THR A 531 17.54 16.71 2.89
CA THR A 531 16.35 16.24 2.19
C THR A 531 16.23 16.90 0.82
N LYS A 532 15.25 16.50 -0.01
CA LYS A 532 14.99 17.19 -1.30
C LYS A 532 14.57 18.65 -1.13
N THR A 533 14.06 19.03 0.04
CA THR A 533 13.49 20.35 0.31
C THR A 533 14.30 21.18 1.32
N GLY A 534 15.42 20.69 1.83
CA GLY A 534 16.26 21.41 2.80
C GLY A 534 17.03 20.50 3.76
N TYR A 535 17.26 20.98 4.96
CA TYR A 535 17.97 20.26 6.02
C TYR A 535 17.04 19.26 6.72
N SER A 536 17.54 18.05 7.04
CA SER A 536 16.80 17.13 7.90
C SER A 536 16.93 17.54 9.36
N THR A 537 15.77 17.64 10.04
CA THR A 537 15.67 17.83 11.50
C THR A 537 14.95 16.65 12.15
N ASP A 538 15.11 15.45 11.57
CA ASP A 538 14.58 14.21 12.12
C ASP A 538 15.21 13.93 13.49
N SER A 539 14.50 13.21 14.38
CA SER A 539 14.99 12.91 15.73
C SER A 539 16.39 12.29 15.72
N SER A 540 16.67 11.36 14.80
CA SER A 540 17.99 10.72 14.67
C SER A 540 19.12 11.70 14.33
N VAL A 541 18.83 12.74 13.54
CA VAL A 541 19.78 13.80 13.21
C VAL A 541 20.00 14.71 14.43
N LEU A 542 18.93 15.04 15.15
CA LEU A 542 19.03 15.87 16.36
C LEU A 542 19.73 15.12 17.50
N GLU A 543 19.49 13.82 17.68
CA GLU A 543 20.17 13.00 18.67
C GLU A 543 21.68 12.96 18.44
N GLU A 544 22.14 12.90 17.18
CA GLU A 544 23.57 12.96 16.84
C GLU A 544 24.20 14.35 17.10
N LEU A 545 23.36 15.40 17.09
CA LEU A 545 23.79 16.78 17.40
C LEU A 545 23.63 17.15 18.89
N ALA A 546 23.02 16.29 19.70
CA ALA A 546 22.65 16.61 21.09
C ALA A 546 23.84 16.98 21.97
N GLU A 547 25.01 16.35 21.76
CA GLU A 547 26.26 16.65 22.50
C GLU A 547 26.95 17.92 22.00
N GLN A 548 26.59 18.45 20.85
CA GLN A 548 27.26 19.57 20.19
C GLN A 548 26.62 20.91 20.48
N SER A 549 25.39 20.93 21.02
CA SER A 549 24.68 22.19 21.31
C SER A 549 23.61 22.01 22.37
N GLU A 550 23.58 22.92 23.35
CA GLU A 550 22.62 22.93 24.46
C GLU A 550 21.13 23.06 24.02
N ILE A 551 20.89 23.70 22.87
CA ILE A 551 19.53 23.90 22.34
C ILE A 551 18.91 22.57 21.86
N VAL A 552 19.72 21.65 21.34
CA VAL A 552 19.23 20.44 20.66
C VAL A 552 18.50 19.48 21.61
N PRO A 553 19.04 19.13 22.80
CA PRO A 553 18.28 18.32 23.77
C PRO A 553 16.94 18.97 24.18
N LYS A 554 16.92 20.32 24.31
CA LYS A 554 15.69 21.04 24.65
C LYS A 554 14.64 20.96 23.53
N ILE A 555 15.07 21.06 22.26
CA ILE A 555 14.19 20.89 21.09
C ILE A 555 13.63 19.45 21.02
N LEU A 556 14.48 18.45 21.26
CA LEU A 556 14.02 17.06 21.32
C LEU A 556 12.96 16.86 22.41
N LYS A 557 13.20 17.40 23.61
CA LYS A 557 12.27 17.32 24.73
C LYS A 557 10.97 18.08 24.44
N PHE A 558 11.06 19.31 23.93
CA PHE A 558 9.89 20.11 23.52
C PHE A 558 9.01 19.38 22.50
N ARG A 559 9.61 18.85 21.44
CA ARG A 559 8.88 18.07 20.42
C ARG A 559 8.22 16.82 20.98
N ALA A 560 8.90 16.12 21.89
CA ALA A 560 8.33 14.96 22.58
C ALA A 560 7.10 15.35 23.42
N LEU A 561 7.20 16.44 24.21
CA LEU A 561 6.08 16.94 25.01
C LEU A 561 4.91 17.41 24.13
N LYS A 562 5.16 18.21 23.10
CA LYS A 562 4.09 18.68 22.18
C LYS A 562 3.42 17.52 21.46
N LYS A 563 4.16 16.46 21.10
CA LYS A 563 3.57 15.24 20.53
C LYS A 563 2.70 14.51 21.53
N LEU A 564 3.12 14.39 22.80
CA LEU A 564 2.32 13.76 23.85
C LEU A 564 1.01 14.54 24.06
N ILE A 565 1.11 15.87 24.19
CA ILE A 565 -0.07 16.74 24.37
C ILE A 565 -1.02 16.60 23.18
N SER A 566 -0.55 16.85 21.97
CA SER A 566 -1.42 16.87 20.78
C SER A 566 -2.01 15.51 20.41
N THR A 567 -1.25 14.43 20.57
CA THR A 567 -1.68 13.10 20.12
C THR A 567 -2.53 12.38 21.17
N TYR A 568 -2.14 12.48 22.46
CA TYR A 568 -2.75 11.65 23.51
C TYR A 568 -3.64 12.42 24.46
N LEU A 569 -3.41 13.72 24.68
CA LEU A 569 -4.27 14.52 25.57
C LEU A 569 -5.35 15.26 24.77
N ASP A 570 -4.94 16.13 23.86
CA ASP A 570 -5.88 16.86 23.00
C ASP A 570 -6.66 15.93 22.05
N GLY A 571 -6.00 14.86 21.56
CA GLY A 571 -6.62 13.89 20.68
C GLY A 571 -7.59 12.94 21.38
N LEU A 572 -7.40 12.67 22.67
CA LEU A 572 -8.24 11.76 23.44
C LEU A 572 -9.47 12.46 24.05
N GLU A 573 -9.29 13.68 24.54
CA GLU A 573 -10.31 14.46 25.23
C GLU A 573 -11.68 14.51 24.50
N PRO A 574 -11.75 14.83 23.18
CA PRO A 574 -13.02 14.88 22.45
C PRO A 574 -13.67 13.52 22.21
N LEU A 575 -12.93 12.41 22.40
CA LEU A 575 -13.41 11.05 22.20
C LEU A 575 -13.97 10.43 23.48
N ILE A 576 -13.84 11.10 24.63
CA ILE A 576 -14.41 10.65 25.89
C ILE A 576 -15.91 10.93 25.88
N ASP A 577 -16.73 9.91 25.92
CA ASP A 577 -18.18 10.04 26.04
C ASP A 577 -18.57 10.70 27.35
N GLU A 578 -19.43 11.73 27.27
CA GLU A 578 -19.81 12.55 28.46
C GLU A 578 -20.65 11.78 29.49
N LYS A 579 -21.33 10.72 29.09
CA LYS A 579 -22.23 9.96 29.99
C LYS A 579 -21.53 8.80 30.67
N THR A 580 -20.66 8.14 29.95
CA THR A 580 -19.99 6.93 30.43
C THR A 580 -18.56 7.18 30.90
N GLU A 581 -17.99 8.35 30.60
CA GLU A 581 -16.58 8.71 30.83
C GLU A 581 -15.61 7.70 30.18
N ARG A 582 -16.06 7.01 29.11
CA ARG A 582 -15.29 5.99 28.41
C ARG A 582 -14.89 6.44 27.01
N VAL A 583 -13.77 5.90 26.53
CA VAL A 583 -13.37 5.94 25.14
C VAL A 583 -13.67 4.59 24.50
N TYR A 584 -14.13 4.63 23.25
CA TYR A 584 -14.55 3.44 22.50
C TYR A 584 -13.68 3.32 21.26
N THR A 585 -12.54 2.62 21.40
CA THR A 585 -11.63 2.37 20.28
C THR A 585 -12.23 1.36 19.32
N SER A 586 -11.84 1.42 18.05
CA SER A 586 -12.11 0.39 17.05
C SER A 586 -10.88 -0.52 16.91
N PHE A 587 -11.08 -1.83 17.03
CA PHE A 587 -10.04 -2.83 16.78
C PHE A 587 -10.13 -3.33 15.35
N ASN A 588 -9.09 -3.08 14.56
CA ASN A 588 -9.06 -3.46 13.15
C ASN A 588 -8.30 -4.78 12.98
N GLN A 589 -9.02 -5.79 12.45
CA GLN A 589 -8.53 -7.14 12.27
C GLN A 589 -7.82 -7.36 10.93
N MET A 590 -8.14 -6.54 9.91
CA MET A 590 -7.75 -6.71 8.51
C MET A 590 -6.74 -5.67 8.00
N VAL A 591 -6.01 -4.98 8.89
CA VAL A 591 -5.09 -3.89 8.50
C VAL A 591 -3.65 -4.35 8.38
N THR A 592 -3.20 -5.23 9.28
CA THR A 592 -1.78 -5.61 9.33
C THR A 592 -1.53 -6.91 8.55
N ALA A 593 -0.47 -6.94 7.76
CA ALA A 593 -0.09 -8.15 7.04
C ALA A 593 0.50 -9.27 7.94
N THR A 594 0.74 -8.99 9.22
CA THR A 594 1.27 -9.95 10.21
C THR A 594 0.19 -10.67 11.01
N GLY A 595 -1.09 -10.27 10.87
CA GLY A 595 -2.17 -10.76 11.70
C GLY A 595 -2.33 -10.02 13.04
N ARG A 596 -1.44 -9.09 13.38
CA ARG A 596 -1.62 -8.24 14.58
C ARG A 596 -2.85 -7.37 14.43
N LEU A 597 -3.56 -7.12 15.53
CA LEU A 597 -4.60 -6.10 15.59
C LEU A 597 -3.98 -4.70 15.49
N SER A 598 -4.75 -3.77 14.96
CA SER A 598 -4.50 -2.33 15.13
C SER A 598 -5.70 -1.68 15.78
N SER A 599 -5.50 -0.56 16.46
CA SER A 599 -6.61 0.22 17.02
C SER A 599 -6.65 1.62 16.44
N SER A 600 -7.85 2.17 16.33
CA SER A 600 -8.09 3.53 15.82
C SER A 600 -9.23 4.21 16.60
N ASP A 601 -9.22 5.51 16.62
CA ASP A 601 -10.28 6.38 17.10
C ASP A 601 -10.73 6.14 18.57
N PRO A 602 -9.78 6.14 19.56
CA PRO A 602 -8.37 6.45 19.53
C PRO A 602 -7.45 5.23 19.36
N ASN A 603 -6.20 5.43 18.88
CA ASN A 603 -5.22 4.36 18.88
C ASN A 603 -4.60 4.16 20.27
N LEU A 604 -5.14 3.20 21.02
CA LEU A 604 -4.66 2.87 22.37
C LEU A 604 -3.38 2.00 22.37
N GLN A 605 -3.03 1.37 21.25
CA GLN A 605 -1.86 0.51 21.16
C GLN A 605 -0.55 1.29 21.01
N ASN A 606 -0.63 2.58 20.67
CA ASN A 606 0.55 3.43 20.46
C ASN A 606 0.90 4.30 21.68
N ILE A 607 0.22 4.14 22.83
CA ILE A 607 0.53 4.89 24.06
C ILE A 607 1.96 4.53 24.50
N PRO A 608 2.86 5.53 24.64
CA PRO A 608 4.27 5.26 24.94
C PRO A 608 4.47 4.62 26.32
N ILE A 609 5.38 3.64 26.39
CA ILE A 609 5.75 2.94 27.65
C ILE A 609 7.20 3.16 28.05
N ARG A 610 8.04 3.65 27.13
CA ARG A 610 9.48 3.76 27.39
C ARG A 610 9.87 5.01 28.20
N THR A 611 9.11 6.10 28.07
CA THR A 611 9.35 7.35 28.79
C THR A 611 8.47 7.45 30.03
N GLU A 612 8.92 8.16 31.06
CA GLU A 612 8.15 8.37 32.29
C GLU A 612 6.82 9.09 32.00
N GLN A 613 6.86 10.16 31.19
CA GLN A 613 5.65 10.89 30.80
C GLN A 613 4.69 10.01 29.99
N GLY A 614 5.24 9.14 29.12
CA GLY A 614 4.44 8.19 28.35
C GLY A 614 3.72 7.18 29.25
N ARG A 615 4.41 6.66 30.28
CA ARG A 615 3.79 5.75 31.26
C ARG A 615 2.69 6.46 32.07
N LYS A 616 2.90 7.72 32.48
CA LYS A 616 1.89 8.53 33.18
C LYS A 616 0.59 8.71 32.40
N ILE A 617 0.61 8.65 31.06
CA ILE A 617 -0.62 8.66 30.24
C ILE A 617 -1.52 7.48 30.61
N ARG A 618 -0.96 6.34 30.97
CA ARG A 618 -1.74 5.17 31.37
C ARG A 618 -2.41 5.35 32.74
N SER A 619 -1.96 6.28 33.58
CA SER A 619 -2.50 6.48 34.93
C SER A 619 -3.93 7.07 34.95
N PHE A 620 -4.38 7.70 33.87
CA PHE A 620 -5.74 8.18 33.80
C PHE A 620 -6.74 7.19 33.17
N PHE A 621 -6.27 6.04 32.68
CA PHE A 621 -7.13 4.92 32.38
C PHE A 621 -7.39 4.12 33.66
N VAL A 622 -8.64 4.08 34.07
CA VAL A 622 -9.07 3.57 35.39
C VAL A 622 -10.23 2.56 35.22
N PRO A 623 -10.51 1.72 36.24
CA PRO A 623 -11.72 0.92 36.27
C PRO A 623 -12.97 1.81 36.23
N GLY A 624 -14.02 1.36 35.55
CA GLY A 624 -15.30 2.07 35.51
C GLY A 624 -16.15 1.85 36.74
N GLU A 625 -17.31 2.50 36.78
CA GLU A 625 -18.27 2.32 37.86
C GLU A 625 -18.64 0.87 38.10
N GLY A 626 -18.53 0.40 39.36
CA GLY A 626 -18.77 -1.00 39.74
C GLY A 626 -17.55 -1.92 39.62
N TYR A 627 -16.40 -1.37 39.25
CA TYR A 627 -15.12 -2.07 39.18
C TYR A 627 -14.09 -1.40 40.06
N ASP A 628 -13.19 -2.18 40.64
CA ASP A 628 -12.20 -1.71 41.61
C ASP A 628 -10.76 -1.75 41.07
N TYR A 629 -10.48 -2.69 40.15
CA TYR A 629 -9.13 -2.96 39.67
C TYR A 629 -9.09 -3.08 38.15
N LEU A 630 -7.92 -2.76 37.61
CA LEU A 630 -7.45 -3.26 36.32
C LEU A 630 -6.53 -4.43 36.56
N VAL A 631 -6.75 -5.54 35.85
CA VAL A 631 -5.88 -6.71 35.84
C VAL A 631 -5.32 -6.86 34.43
N SER A 632 -4.00 -6.86 34.33
CA SER A 632 -3.28 -7.05 33.07
C SER A 632 -2.56 -8.39 33.06
N GLY A 633 -2.57 -9.07 31.92
CA GLY A 633 -1.76 -10.24 31.62
C GLY A 633 -0.88 -9.97 30.40
N ASP A 634 0.43 -10.05 30.54
CA ASP A 634 1.41 -9.78 29.47
C ASP A 634 2.28 -11.02 29.22
N TYR A 635 2.39 -11.46 27.95
CA TYR A 635 3.23 -12.60 27.62
C TYR A 635 4.73 -12.27 27.78
N SER A 636 5.40 -13.04 28.58
CA SER A 636 6.84 -12.90 28.80
C SER A 636 7.64 -13.46 27.62
N GLN A 637 8.25 -12.59 26.82
CA GLN A 637 9.18 -12.94 25.74
C GLN A 637 8.61 -13.93 24.72
N ILE A 638 7.36 -13.78 24.32
CA ILE A 638 6.66 -14.73 23.45
C ILE A 638 7.40 -14.99 22.12
N GLU A 639 7.94 -13.96 21.48
CA GLU A 639 8.65 -14.11 20.19
C GLU A 639 9.92 -14.98 20.33
N LEU A 640 10.65 -14.87 21.44
CA LEU A 640 11.83 -15.72 21.70
C LEU A 640 11.44 -17.16 22.08
N ARG A 641 10.34 -17.33 22.78
CA ARG A 641 9.79 -18.66 23.09
C ARG A 641 9.30 -19.35 21.81
N LEU A 642 8.68 -18.60 20.91
CA LEU A 642 8.30 -19.10 19.59
C LEU A 642 9.52 -19.43 18.73
N LEU A 643 10.57 -18.61 18.75
CA LEU A 643 11.81 -18.91 18.04
C LEU A 643 12.41 -20.23 18.55
N ALA A 644 12.48 -20.42 19.88
CA ALA A 644 12.97 -21.66 20.49
C ALA A 644 12.14 -22.88 20.06
N HIS A 645 10.80 -22.73 20.09
CA HIS A 645 9.88 -23.79 19.69
C HIS A 645 9.98 -24.12 18.19
N LEU A 646 9.95 -23.12 17.33
CA LEU A 646 9.94 -23.33 15.88
C LEU A 646 11.30 -23.82 15.34
N SER A 647 12.41 -23.33 15.88
CA SER A 647 13.76 -23.78 15.51
C SER A 647 14.17 -25.09 16.17
N GLN A 648 13.44 -25.51 17.21
CA GLN A 648 13.80 -26.66 18.08
C GLN A 648 15.23 -26.58 18.66
N ASP A 649 15.70 -25.34 18.94
CA ASP A 649 17.03 -25.13 19.49
C ASP A 649 17.14 -25.65 20.93
N PRO A 650 17.99 -26.66 21.18
CA PRO A 650 18.06 -27.31 22.50
C PRO A 650 18.56 -26.38 23.59
N THR A 651 19.43 -25.43 23.26
CA THR A 651 20.03 -24.50 24.24
C THR A 651 18.98 -23.47 24.69
N MET A 652 18.23 -22.90 23.74
CA MET A 652 17.13 -21.98 24.07
C MET A 652 16.00 -22.69 24.83
N ILE A 653 15.59 -23.88 24.36
CA ILE A 653 14.57 -24.68 25.04
C ILE A 653 14.95 -24.98 26.45
N ASP A 654 16.20 -25.41 26.70
CA ASP A 654 16.72 -25.68 28.03
C ASP A 654 16.68 -24.43 28.94
N GLY A 655 17.12 -23.28 28.41
CA GLY A 655 17.06 -22.00 29.13
C GLY A 655 15.66 -21.63 29.60
N PHE A 656 14.67 -21.74 28.70
CA PHE A 656 13.27 -21.43 29.02
C PHE A 656 12.65 -22.45 29.98
N LYS A 657 12.94 -23.74 29.85
CA LYS A 657 12.44 -24.77 30.76
C LYS A 657 12.96 -24.59 32.19
N HIS A 658 14.19 -24.07 32.37
CA HIS A 658 14.77 -23.81 33.67
C HIS A 658 14.55 -22.36 34.14
N ASN A 659 13.64 -21.60 33.47
CA ASN A 659 13.31 -20.22 33.79
C ASN A 659 14.53 -19.29 33.92
N GLN A 660 15.56 -19.49 33.09
CA GLN A 660 16.74 -18.65 33.05
C GLN A 660 16.48 -17.34 32.31
N ASP A 661 17.17 -16.26 32.69
CA ASP A 661 17.21 -15.04 31.92
C ASP A 661 17.89 -15.29 30.58
N ILE A 662 17.09 -15.45 29.52
CA ILE A 662 17.56 -15.80 28.17
C ILE A 662 18.55 -14.75 27.62
N HIS A 663 18.36 -13.47 27.93
CA HIS A 663 19.29 -12.43 27.49
C HIS A 663 20.63 -12.51 28.23
N ARG A 664 20.60 -12.83 29.49
CA ARG A 664 21.80 -13.05 30.28
C ARG A 664 22.53 -14.31 29.81
N ARG A 665 21.79 -15.38 29.53
CA ARG A 665 22.32 -16.61 28.97
C ARG A 665 22.99 -16.38 27.63
N THR A 666 22.27 -15.69 26.71
CA THR A 666 22.84 -15.33 25.40
C THR A 666 24.09 -14.47 25.55
N ALA A 667 24.12 -13.52 26.49
CA ALA A 667 25.30 -12.69 26.74
C ALA A 667 26.49 -13.55 27.18
N SER A 668 26.25 -14.47 28.12
CA SER A 668 27.28 -15.42 28.58
C SER A 668 27.84 -16.26 27.44
N GLU A 669 26.98 -16.85 26.64
CA GLU A 669 27.33 -17.79 25.59
C GLU A 669 27.95 -17.13 24.35
N VAL A 670 27.45 -15.96 23.94
CA VAL A 670 27.88 -15.23 22.73
C VAL A 670 29.15 -14.40 22.99
N PHE A 671 29.26 -13.80 24.20
CA PHE A 671 30.40 -12.94 24.53
C PHE A 671 31.48 -13.67 25.33
N GLY A 672 31.25 -14.95 25.69
CA GLY A 672 32.21 -15.77 26.41
C GLY A 672 32.48 -15.32 27.86
N VAL A 673 31.48 -14.75 28.54
CA VAL A 673 31.54 -14.25 29.91
C VAL A 673 30.79 -15.23 30.84
N PRO A 674 31.29 -15.58 32.03
CA PRO A 674 30.56 -16.39 32.99
C PRO A 674 29.17 -15.79 33.28
N PHE A 675 28.14 -16.64 33.42
CA PHE A 675 26.73 -16.20 33.56
C PHE A 675 26.55 -15.19 34.71
N ASP A 676 27.23 -15.39 35.84
CA ASP A 676 27.17 -14.54 37.04
C ASP A 676 27.92 -13.20 36.86
N GLU A 677 28.84 -13.12 35.90
CA GLU A 677 29.66 -11.94 35.61
C GLU A 677 29.06 -11.10 34.47
N VAL A 678 27.91 -11.50 33.86
CA VAL A 678 27.24 -10.73 32.82
C VAL A 678 26.76 -9.41 33.39
N THR A 679 27.30 -8.32 32.85
CA THR A 679 26.92 -6.96 33.22
C THR A 679 25.56 -6.58 32.62
N GLY A 680 24.92 -5.52 33.16
CA GLY A 680 23.69 -4.97 32.59
C GLY A 680 23.83 -4.53 31.11
N GLU A 681 25.01 -3.99 30.76
CA GLU A 681 25.33 -3.60 29.37
C GLU A 681 25.42 -4.81 28.44
N LEU A 682 26.16 -5.84 28.82
CA LEU A 682 26.26 -7.08 28.03
C LEU A 682 24.89 -7.76 27.85
N ARG A 683 24.09 -7.77 28.92
CA ARG A 683 22.70 -8.26 28.86
C ARG A 683 21.84 -7.44 27.87
N SER A 684 22.03 -6.11 27.88
CA SER A 684 21.33 -5.22 26.92
C SER A 684 21.79 -5.45 25.48
N HIS A 685 23.09 -5.64 25.27
CA HIS A 685 23.62 -6.01 23.94
C HIS A 685 23.05 -7.35 23.46
N ALA A 686 23.04 -8.37 24.31
CA ALA A 686 22.45 -9.66 23.98
C ALA A 686 20.94 -9.56 23.69
N LYS A 687 20.22 -8.71 24.42
CA LYS A 687 18.81 -8.42 24.12
C LYS A 687 18.65 -7.84 22.71
N ALA A 688 19.48 -6.90 22.31
CA ALA A 688 19.45 -6.32 20.97
C ALA A 688 19.84 -7.34 19.88
N VAL A 689 20.78 -8.25 20.15
CA VAL A 689 21.14 -9.36 19.26
C VAL A 689 19.96 -10.33 19.12
N ASN A 690 19.38 -10.81 20.22
CA ASN A 690 18.25 -11.74 20.21
C ASN A 690 17.06 -11.23 19.37
N PHE A 691 16.63 -9.99 19.61
CA PHE A 691 15.57 -9.39 18.81
C PHE A 691 16.00 -9.06 17.39
N GLY A 692 17.25 -8.61 17.22
CA GLY A 692 17.82 -8.34 15.92
C GLY A 692 17.80 -9.57 15.00
N ILE A 693 18.13 -10.73 15.51
CA ILE A 693 18.09 -12.00 14.75
C ILE A 693 16.66 -12.31 14.26
N ILE A 694 15.66 -12.17 15.13
CA ILE A 694 14.23 -12.36 14.76
C ILE A 694 13.83 -11.45 13.60
N TYR A 695 14.34 -10.21 13.59
CA TYR A 695 14.03 -9.23 12.56
C TYR A 695 15.01 -9.22 11.37
N GLY A 696 15.94 -10.17 11.31
CA GLY A 696 16.92 -10.28 10.24
C GLY A 696 17.87 -9.08 10.16
N ILE A 697 18.35 -8.58 11.31
CA ILE A 697 19.23 -7.42 11.39
C ILE A 697 20.56 -7.68 10.67
N SER A 698 21.04 -6.66 9.95
CA SER A 698 22.39 -6.70 9.38
C SER A 698 23.45 -6.26 10.39
N ASP A 699 24.71 -6.58 10.11
CA ASP A 699 25.88 -6.11 10.86
C ASP A 699 25.90 -4.56 10.98
N PHE A 700 25.51 -3.85 9.90
CA PHE A 700 25.36 -2.39 9.91
C PHE A 700 24.21 -1.93 10.83
N GLY A 701 23.06 -2.59 10.78
CA GLY A 701 21.93 -2.25 11.65
C GLY A 701 22.27 -2.47 13.13
N LEU A 702 22.89 -3.60 13.47
CA LEU A 702 23.29 -3.92 14.83
C LEU A 702 24.39 -2.99 15.36
N SER A 703 25.36 -2.62 14.53
CA SER A 703 26.43 -1.68 14.90
C SER A 703 25.86 -0.31 15.31
N ARG A 704 24.89 0.18 14.58
CA ARG A 704 24.19 1.45 14.91
C ARG A 704 23.35 1.36 16.18
N ASN A 705 22.63 0.23 16.37
CA ASN A 705 21.81 0.03 17.56
C ASN A 705 22.64 -0.02 18.86
N LEU A 706 23.83 -0.59 18.81
CA LEU A 706 24.68 -0.79 19.97
C LEU A 706 25.78 0.27 20.13
N GLY A 707 25.96 1.17 19.13
CA GLY A 707 27.07 2.14 19.15
C GLY A 707 28.46 1.48 19.03
N ILE A 708 28.56 0.29 18.42
CA ILE A 708 29.81 -0.47 18.24
C ILE A 708 30.26 -0.47 16.78
N THR A 709 31.51 -0.90 16.55
CA THR A 709 32.03 -1.03 15.18
C THR A 709 31.28 -2.13 14.41
N ARG A 710 31.19 -1.98 13.10
CA ARG A 710 30.54 -2.97 12.22
C ARG A 710 31.18 -4.35 12.32
N ASN A 711 32.52 -4.43 12.44
CA ASN A 711 33.22 -5.70 12.62
C ASN A 711 32.80 -6.41 13.91
N ARG A 712 32.65 -5.66 14.99
CA ARG A 712 32.22 -6.23 16.28
C ARG A 712 30.76 -6.69 16.24
N ALA A 713 29.90 -5.95 15.55
CA ALA A 713 28.51 -6.37 15.33
C ALA A 713 28.45 -7.66 14.50
N LYS A 714 29.30 -7.78 13.47
CA LYS A 714 29.43 -9.00 12.67
C LYS A 714 29.90 -10.20 13.52
N GLU A 715 30.93 -10.01 14.35
CA GLU A 715 31.42 -11.04 15.30
C GLU A 715 30.29 -11.51 16.23
N TYR A 716 29.47 -10.61 16.74
CA TYR A 716 28.34 -10.95 17.60
C TYR A 716 27.30 -11.83 16.88
N ILE A 717 26.95 -11.49 15.63
CA ILE A 717 26.00 -12.27 14.81
C ILE A 717 26.61 -13.65 14.49
N GLU A 718 27.88 -13.73 14.11
CA GLU A 718 28.56 -14.97 13.80
C GLU A 718 28.68 -15.88 15.05
N SER A 719 29.06 -15.33 16.22
CA SER A 719 29.12 -16.06 17.48
C SER A 719 27.73 -16.56 17.91
N TYR A 720 26.68 -15.74 17.70
CA TYR A 720 25.30 -16.15 17.99
C TYR A 720 24.92 -17.38 17.16
N PHE A 721 25.11 -17.33 15.83
CA PHE A 721 24.77 -18.44 14.95
C PHE A 721 25.68 -19.66 15.11
N ALA A 722 26.92 -19.47 15.50
CA ALA A 722 27.80 -20.59 15.87
C ALA A 722 27.31 -21.32 17.14
N ARG A 723 26.73 -20.58 18.09
CA ARG A 723 26.17 -21.15 19.33
C ARG A 723 24.76 -21.73 19.11
N TYR A 724 23.93 -21.05 18.36
CA TYR A 724 22.53 -21.41 18.06
C TYR A 724 22.40 -21.83 16.59
N SER A 725 23.11 -22.88 16.19
CA SER A 725 23.17 -23.32 14.78
C SER A 725 21.83 -23.76 14.23
N THR A 726 20.95 -24.36 15.05
CA THR A 726 19.61 -24.77 14.66
C THR A 726 18.72 -23.56 14.34
N ILE A 727 18.94 -22.42 15.00
CA ILE A 727 18.25 -21.16 14.66
C ILE A 727 18.73 -20.66 13.30
N HIS A 728 20.04 -20.72 13.04
CA HIS A 728 20.60 -20.34 11.76
C HIS A 728 20.01 -21.16 10.60
N ASP A 729 19.99 -22.49 10.78
CA ASP A 729 19.46 -23.42 9.78
C ASP A 729 17.94 -23.19 9.56
N TYR A 730 17.20 -22.96 10.64
CA TYR A 730 15.78 -22.63 10.57
C TYR A 730 15.52 -21.33 9.78
N MET A 731 16.25 -20.26 10.10
CA MET A 731 16.09 -18.97 9.41
C MET A 731 16.42 -19.05 7.90
N ASN A 732 17.50 -19.77 7.55
CA ASN A 732 17.85 -20.01 6.16
C ASN A 732 16.80 -20.87 5.46
N GLY A 733 16.30 -21.91 6.12
CA GLY A 733 15.22 -22.75 5.61
C GLY A 733 13.94 -21.98 5.28
N LEU A 734 13.57 -20.98 6.11
CA LEU A 734 12.42 -20.11 5.85
C LEU A 734 12.59 -19.27 4.57
N VAL A 735 13.82 -18.76 4.35
CA VAL A 735 14.11 -17.98 3.14
C VAL A 735 14.10 -18.88 1.90
N GLU A 736 14.67 -20.09 1.98
CA GLU A 736 14.65 -21.06 0.87
C GLU A 736 13.23 -21.51 0.55
N GLU A 737 12.41 -21.80 1.57
CA GLU A 737 11.01 -22.16 1.39
C GLU A 737 10.23 -21.00 0.75
N ALA A 738 10.43 -19.78 1.23
CA ALA A 738 9.80 -18.60 0.65
C ALA A 738 10.22 -18.37 -0.82
N ARG A 739 11.48 -18.64 -1.19
CA ARG A 739 11.94 -18.58 -2.59
C ARG A 739 11.27 -19.64 -3.47
N ARG A 740 10.99 -20.81 -2.90
CA ARG A 740 10.34 -21.91 -3.61
C ARG A 740 8.84 -21.71 -3.80
N THR A 741 8.16 -21.18 -2.75
CA THR A 741 6.69 -21.09 -2.70
C THR A 741 6.15 -19.71 -3.03
N GLY A 742 6.96 -18.63 -2.86
CA GLY A 742 6.51 -17.26 -2.90
C GLY A 742 5.75 -16.82 -1.62
N GLU A 743 5.73 -17.66 -0.57
CA GLU A 743 4.89 -17.49 0.62
C GLU A 743 5.69 -17.74 1.90
N SER A 744 5.23 -17.16 3.02
CA SER A 744 5.63 -17.51 4.38
C SER A 744 4.37 -17.77 5.21
N ARG A 745 4.45 -18.66 6.20
CA ARG A 745 3.29 -19.07 7.01
C ARG A 745 3.60 -19.08 8.50
N THR A 746 2.60 -18.77 9.33
CA THR A 746 2.66 -18.98 10.78
C THR A 746 2.46 -20.46 11.13
N MET A 747 2.65 -20.83 12.40
CA MET A 747 2.37 -22.18 12.89
C MET A 747 0.88 -22.58 12.79
N PHE A 748 0.00 -21.59 12.66
CA PHE A 748 -1.44 -21.79 12.48
C PHE A 748 -1.88 -21.68 11.02
N GLY A 749 -0.90 -21.58 10.08
CA GLY A 749 -1.17 -21.56 8.65
C GLY A 749 -1.45 -20.18 8.05
N ARG A 750 -1.43 -19.09 8.85
CA ARG A 750 -1.63 -17.72 8.34
C ARG A 750 -0.64 -17.44 7.22
N LEU A 751 -1.16 -17.04 6.08
CA LEU A 751 -0.42 -16.83 4.85
C LEU A 751 0.11 -15.39 4.77
N ARG A 752 1.34 -15.25 4.26
CA ARG A 752 1.88 -13.99 3.78
C ARG A 752 2.59 -14.18 2.45
N THR A 753 2.08 -13.56 1.41
CA THR A 753 2.69 -13.59 0.07
C THR A 753 3.94 -12.70 0.01
N LEU A 754 4.96 -13.14 -0.71
CA LEU A 754 6.28 -12.50 -0.82
C LEU A 754 6.70 -12.33 -2.29
N PRO A 755 6.01 -11.52 -3.09
CA PRO A 755 6.27 -11.41 -4.53
C PRO A 755 7.69 -10.91 -4.85
N GLU A 756 8.30 -10.16 -3.94
CA GLU A 756 9.64 -9.59 -4.10
C GLU A 756 10.79 -10.53 -3.67
N ILE A 757 10.50 -11.77 -3.25
CA ILE A 757 11.51 -12.71 -2.73
C ILE A 757 12.57 -13.08 -3.78
N SER A 758 12.21 -13.08 -5.06
CA SER A 758 13.09 -13.35 -6.19
C SER A 758 13.50 -12.11 -6.97
N SER A 759 13.25 -10.91 -6.42
CA SER A 759 13.56 -9.63 -7.07
C SER A 759 15.06 -9.46 -7.33
N LYS A 760 15.43 -8.98 -8.51
CA LYS A 760 16.82 -8.62 -8.83
C LYS A 760 17.30 -7.40 -8.04
N ASN A 761 16.37 -6.56 -7.56
CA ASN A 761 16.68 -5.44 -6.71
C ASN A 761 17.05 -5.93 -5.30
N PHE A 762 18.31 -5.72 -4.91
CA PHE A 762 18.84 -6.16 -3.61
C PHE A 762 17.99 -5.67 -2.42
N MET A 763 17.57 -4.40 -2.42
CA MET A 763 16.81 -3.82 -1.30
C MET A 763 15.45 -4.49 -1.14
N ARG A 764 14.73 -4.71 -2.24
CA ARG A 764 13.41 -5.38 -2.25
C ARG A 764 13.55 -6.84 -1.83
N ARG A 765 14.49 -7.56 -2.42
CA ARG A 765 14.76 -8.95 -2.08
C ARG A 765 15.15 -9.11 -0.61
N SER A 766 16.07 -8.29 -0.11
CA SER A 766 16.50 -8.34 1.29
C SER A 766 15.36 -8.01 2.27
N PHE A 767 14.44 -7.11 1.88
CA PHE A 767 13.23 -6.86 2.66
C PHE A 767 12.31 -8.09 2.69
N ALA A 768 12.08 -8.73 1.55
CA ALA A 768 11.27 -9.94 1.46
C ALA A 768 11.87 -11.12 2.24
N GLU A 769 13.20 -11.29 2.21
CA GLU A 769 13.92 -12.30 3.00
C GLU A 769 13.74 -12.08 4.51
N ARG A 770 13.88 -10.85 5.00
CA ARG A 770 13.59 -10.51 6.40
C ARG A 770 12.13 -10.75 6.77
N THR A 771 11.22 -10.43 5.85
CA THR A 771 9.80 -10.69 6.04
C THR A 771 9.50 -12.19 6.13
N ALA A 772 10.15 -13.02 5.31
CA ALA A 772 10.05 -14.47 5.38
C ALA A 772 10.48 -15.03 6.73
N MET A 773 11.57 -14.53 7.30
CA MET A 773 12.09 -14.93 8.61
C MET A 773 11.19 -14.49 9.77
N ASN A 774 10.65 -13.28 9.70
CA ASN A 774 9.86 -12.69 10.78
C ASN A 774 8.41 -13.20 10.85
N THR A 775 7.79 -13.48 9.70
CA THR A 775 6.38 -13.85 9.61
C THR A 775 5.99 -15.05 10.50
N PRO A 776 6.72 -16.18 10.52
CA PRO A 776 6.35 -17.32 11.36
C PRO A 776 6.37 -16.98 12.86
N ILE A 777 7.29 -16.14 13.31
CA ILE A 777 7.46 -15.79 14.70
C ILE A 777 6.42 -14.76 15.14
N GLN A 778 6.43 -13.59 14.51
CA GLN A 778 5.55 -12.48 14.88
C GLN A 778 4.08 -12.78 14.58
N GLY A 779 3.81 -13.45 13.47
CA GLY A 779 2.44 -13.85 13.11
C GLY A 779 1.90 -14.92 14.03
N SER A 780 2.71 -15.91 14.46
CA SER A 780 2.28 -16.90 15.44
C SER A 780 2.06 -16.30 16.82
N ALA A 781 2.84 -15.29 17.24
CA ALA A 781 2.55 -14.54 18.46
C ALA A 781 1.20 -13.83 18.38
N ALA A 782 0.88 -13.22 17.24
CA ALA A 782 -0.42 -12.59 17.02
C ALA A 782 -1.58 -13.61 17.02
N ASP A 783 -1.39 -14.80 16.48
CA ASP A 783 -2.38 -15.88 16.52
C ASP A 783 -2.61 -16.38 17.94
N ILE A 784 -1.56 -16.53 18.75
CA ILE A 784 -1.65 -16.98 20.16
C ILE A 784 -2.41 -15.97 21.01
N ILE A 785 -2.11 -14.67 20.90
CA ILE A 785 -2.84 -13.67 21.69
C ILE A 785 -4.34 -13.62 21.31
N LYS A 786 -4.67 -13.81 20.02
CA LYS A 786 -6.07 -13.89 19.55
C LYS A 786 -6.78 -15.12 20.10
N LEU A 787 -6.11 -16.27 20.13
CA LEU A 787 -6.65 -17.48 20.79
C LEU A 787 -6.87 -17.23 22.28
N ALA A 788 -5.94 -16.57 22.98
CA ALA A 788 -6.09 -16.22 24.39
C ALA A 788 -7.29 -15.29 24.62
N MET A 789 -7.45 -14.25 23.76
CA MET A 789 -8.61 -13.35 23.81
C MET A 789 -9.94 -14.11 23.72
N ASN A 790 -10.07 -14.98 22.72
CA ASN A 790 -11.28 -15.79 22.54
C ASN A 790 -11.52 -16.72 23.72
N ALA A 791 -10.49 -17.36 24.24
CA ALA A 791 -10.59 -18.27 25.38
C ALA A 791 -10.93 -17.54 26.69
N VAL A 792 -10.35 -16.38 26.95
CA VAL A 792 -10.68 -15.52 28.11
C VAL A 792 -12.13 -15.07 28.03
N GLN A 793 -12.56 -14.52 26.89
CA GLN A 793 -13.94 -14.06 26.72
C GLN A 793 -14.95 -15.20 26.96
N LYS A 794 -14.71 -16.37 26.37
CA LYS A 794 -15.54 -17.55 26.56
C LYS A 794 -15.63 -18.00 28.02
N LYS A 795 -14.51 -17.96 28.77
CA LYS A 795 -14.49 -18.32 30.20
C LYS A 795 -15.20 -17.27 31.06
N LEU A 796 -15.07 -15.99 30.77
CA LEU A 796 -15.80 -14.93 31.48
C LEU A 796 -17.31 -15.13 31.39
N GLU A 797 -17.81 -15.43 30.18
CA GLU A 797 -19.23 -15.69 29.92
C GLU A 797 -19.70 -17.00 30.55
N ALA A 798 -18.96 -18.09 30.39
CA ALA A 798 -19.34 -19.40 30.93
C ALA A 798 -19.42 -19.42 32.45
N LEU A 799 -18.62 -18.61 33.13
CA LEU A 799 -18.61 -18.46 34.59
C LEU A 799 -19.52 -17.33 35.10
N ASN A 800 -20.24 -16.62 34.18
CA ASN A 800 -21.09 -15.48 34.50
C ASN A 800 -20.34 -14.42 35.36
N LEU A 801 -19.09 -14.14 35.02
CA LEU A 801 -18.29 -13.14 35.72
C LEU A 801 -18.68 -11.72 35.24
N HIS A 802 -18.61 -10.76 36.16
CA HIS A 802 -18.86 -9.35 35.82
C HIS A 802 -17.62 -8.69 35.20
N SER A 803 -16.45 -9.23 35.47
CA SER A 803 -15.19 -8.76 34.88
C SER A 803 -15.24 -8.81 33.35
N ARG A 804 -14.64 -7.84 32.69
CA ARG A 804 -14.69 -7.73 31.25
C ARG A 804 -13.36 -7.23 30.63
N MET A 805 -13.05 -7.77 29.47
CA MET A 805 -11.87 -7.37 28.70
C MET A 805 -12.10 -6.03 28.03
N LEU A 806 -11.10 -5.13 28.12
CA LEU A 806 -11.18 -3.77 27.64
C LEU A 806 -10.30 -3.52 26.40
N VAL A 807 -9.03 -3.94 26.47
CA VAL A 807 -8.05 -3.62 25.44
C VAL A 807 -7.00 -4.74 25.32
N GLN A 808 -6.54 -4.91 24.08
CA GLN A 808 -5.34 -5.70 23.76
C GLN A 808 -4.27 -4.76 23.23
N VAL A 809 -3.06 -4.80 23.80
CA VAL A 809 -1.93 -3.96 23.38
C VAL A 809 -0.69 -4.83 23.28
N HIS A 810 -0.15 -4.99 22.08
CA HIS A 810 0.98 -5.88 21.78
C HIS A 810 0.72 -7.32 22.25
N ASP A 811 1.35 -7.75 23.33
CA ASP A 811 1.22 -9.09 23.93
C ASP A 811 0.44 -9.06 25.27
N GLU A 812 -0.22 -7.94 25.57
CA GLU A 812 -0.93 -7.63 26.81
C GLU A 812 -2.45 -7.66 26.62
N LEU A 813 -3.18 -8.25 27.58
CA LEU A 813 -4.64 -8.16 27.74
C LEU A 813 -4.96 -7.39 29.03
N VAL A 814 -5.89 -6.44 28.97
CA VAL A 814 -6.32 -5.64 30.14
C VAL A 814 -7.79 -5.83 30.39
N LEU A 815 -8.14 -6.16 31.63
CA LEU A 815 -9.50 -6.36 32.10
C LEU A 815 -9.83 -5.38 33.24
N GLU A 816 -11.09 -4.92 33.31
CA GLU A 816 -11.59 -4.27 34.54
C GLU A 816 -12.34 -5.32 35.39
N VAL A 817 -12.11 -5.27 36.70
CA VAL A 817 -12.42 -6.36 37.62
C VAL A 817 -13.01 -5.81 38.92
N PRO A 818 -14.20 -6.27 39.36
CA PRO A 818 -14.70 -5.95 40.69
C PRO A 818 -13.89 -6.68 41.78
N ALA A 819 -13.76 -6.08 42.96
CA ALA A 819 -12.91 -6.62 44.05
C ALA A 819 -13.18 -8.09 44.38
N ARG A 820 -14.45 -8.50 44.34
CA ARG A 820 -14.86 -9.89 44.63
C ARG A 820 -14.37 -10.94 43.62
N GLU A 821 -13.99 -10.51 42.42
CA GLU A 821 -13.55 -11.42 41.34
C GLU A 821 -12.04 -11.39 41.11
N LYS A 822 -11.31 -10.52 41.82
CA LYS A 822 -9.88 -10.24 41.61
C LYS A 822 -9.05 -11.52 41.55
N GLU A 823 -9.04 -12.32 42.61
CA GLU A 823 -8.22 -13.56 42.68
C GLU A 823 -8.63 -14.58 41.59
N THR A 824 -9.94 -14.65 41.30
CA THR A 824 -10.46 -15.53 40.25
C THR A 824 -9.95 -15.11 38.88
N ILE A 825 -9.95 -13.81 38.59
CA ILE A 825 -9.52 -13.28 37.28
C ILE A 825 -8.01 -13.38 37.13
N GLU A 826 -7.22 -13.05 38.14
CA GLU A 826 -5.75 -13.20 38.10
C GLU A 826 -5.37 -14.65 37.75
N LYS A 827 -6.00 -15.62 38.41
CA LYS A 827 -5.80 -17.03 38.12
C LYS A 827 -6.30 -17.44 36.74
N LEU A 828 -7.54 -17.07 36.38
CA LEU A 828 -8.15 -17.39 35.11
C LEU A 828 -7.34 -16.85 33.94
N LEU A 829 -6.92 -15.59 34.01
CA LEU A 829 -6.15 -14.92 32.96
C LEU A 829 -4.80 -15.62 32.78
N LYS A 830 -4.08 -15.88 33.88
CA LYS A 830 -2.81 -16.57 33.86
C LYS A 830 -2.91 -17.96 33.23
N GLU A 831 -3.76 -18.80 33.77
CA GLU A 831 -3.92 -20.18 33.29
C GLU A 831 -4.38 -20.21 31.83
N THR A 832 -5.30 -19.33 31.45
CA THR A 832 -5.81 -19.30 30.08
C THR A 832 -4.73 -18.87 29.07
N MET A 833 -3.97 -17.84 29.40
CA MET A 833 -2.89 -17.36 28.51
C MET A 833 -1.75 -18.40 28.41
N GLU A 834 -1.39 -19.04 29.51
CA GLU A 834 -0.27 -20.00 29.53
C GLU A 834 -0.63 -21.35 28.88
N GLU A 835 -1.92 -21.75 28.90
CA GLU A 835 -2.38 -23.06 28.42
C GLU A 835 -3.05 -23.03 27.03
N VAL A 836 -3.22 -21.86 26.42
CA VAL A 836 -3.97 -21.70 25.16
C VAL A 836 -3.36 -22.49 23.99
N VAL A 837 -2.05 -22.74 24.04
CA VAL A 837 -1.32 -23.57 23.07
C VAL A 837 -0.16 -24.31 23.76
N THR A 838 0.13 -25.53 23.30
CA THR A 838 1.25 -26.32 23.79
C THR A 838 2.47 -26.11 22.93
N LEU A 839 3.55 -25.56 23.51
CA LEU A 839 4.86 -25.38 22.88
C LEU A 839 5.91 -26.31 23.52
N SER A 840 7.08 -26.44 22.89
CA SER A 840 8.25 -27.15 23.47
C SER A 840 8.87 -26.41 24.65
N VAL A 841 8.47 -25.16 24.88
CA VAL A 841 8.82 -24.31 26.04
C VAL A 841 7.53 -23.82 26.71
N PRO A 842 7.52 -23.56 28.04
CA PRO A 842 6.33 -23.02 28.68
C PRO A 842 6.03 -21.61 28.16
N LEU A 843 4.74 -21.30 27.93
CA LEU A 843 4.28 -19.91 27.84
C LEU A 843 4.17 -19.39 29.28
N ILE A 844 4.57 -18.14 29.48
CA ILE A 844 4.46 -17.45 30.78
C ILE A 844 3.73 -16.15 30.56
N ALA A 845 2.71 -15.91 31.39
CA ALA A 845 1.97 -14.66 31.45
C ALA A 845 2.24 -13.99 32.81
N ASP A 846 2.80 -12.78 32.75
CA ASP A 846 3.00 -11.96 33.94
C ASP A 846 1.71 -11.22 34.25
N ILE A 847 1.16 -11.42 35.47
CA ILE A 847 -0.11 -10.83 35.89
C ILE A 847 0.16 -9.68 36.83
N HIS A 848 -0.41 -8.52 36.51
CA HIS A 848 -0.32 -7.31 37.32
C HIS A 848 -1.70 -6.76 37.63
N THR A 849 -1.87 -6.17 38.81
CA THR A 849 -3.14 -5.59 39.26
C THR A 849 -2.89 -4.19 39.79
N GLY A 850 -3.69 -3.24 39.42
CA GLY A 850 -3.61 -1.84 39.87
C GLY A 850 -4.96 -1.16 39.89
N THR A 851 -4.99 0.07 40.39
CA THR A 851 -6.16 0.97 40.36
C THR A 851 -6.22 1.83 39.11
N ASN A 852 -5.18 1.72 38.29
CA ASN A 852 -5.08 2.35 36.95
C ASN A 852 -4.14 1.49 36.07
N TRP A 853 -4.09 1.81 34.78
CA TRP A 853 -3.33 1.02 33.81
C TRP A 853 -1.80 1.15 33.97
N GLU A 854 -1.29 2.26 34.54
CA GLU A 854 0.15 2.38 34.87
C GLU A 854 0.57 1.39 35.96
N GLU A 855 -0.26 1.26 37.02
CA GLU A 855 -0.01 0.32 38.13
C GLU A 855 -0.21 -1.14 37.75
N ALA A 856 -1.11 -1.40 36.82
CA ALA A 856 -1.41 -2.75 36.30
C ALA A 856 -0.39 -3.21 35.22
N LYS A 857 0.91 -2.84 35.39
CA LYS A 857 1.97 -3.23 34.43
C LYS A 857 3.30 -3.54 35.11
#